data_23833dd5e0286ee5d0d6ad49d18edb07
#
_entry.id   23833dd5e0286ee5d0d6ad49d18edb07
#
_cell.length_a   1.000
_cell.length_b   1.000
_cell.length_c   1.000
_cell.angle_alpha   90.00
_cell.angle_beta   90.00
_cell.angle_gamma   90.00
#
_symmetry.space_group_name_H-M   'P 1'
#
loop_
_entity.id
_entity.type
_entity.pdbx_description
1 polymer ?
#
loop_
_entity_poly.entity_id
_entity_poly.type
_entity_poly.pdbx_seq_one_letter_code
_entity_poly.pdbx_strand_id
1 'polypeptide(L)'
;MASKLSKDSRPTWPRRAIVTAGMPYGNKNLHFGHVGGVFIPADFYARFLRDRIGRENVLFVSGTDCYGSPIMESYRKLHDEQGYEKHISDYVEANHESQAATLAGYDVEPDFFGGSALEPAVHVHEQMTDEIILRLKEQGVLEKRATKQFFDPVAQQFLNGRQVTGRCPIQGCKSEKAYADECDLGHQFEPEELIAPKSALTGETPELRPVDNIYFDLPSYLDFLKGFTKKLEGNETVRSVVVKTLEEWLNPPQLYIQNKFREAFDAIEGELPPHTVTDPEGNKSSFTVTFPSWRERDDAHEVLGAGGVRFRSGKALVPFRLTGNIAWGVPVTDECGCSGLTCWVWPESLWAPVSFTRTALAADEQAGGTRYAAHNWRDWWCDPEAHVYQFIGQDNIYFYGIAQTAMWEALGWNMQQSTLVANYHVLYMGKKASSSSKTPPPPASELLDHYSAEQLRAHFLSLGLGEKPVSFSPKAYDLRETGKNPDGSPLLARDDKRVIDPVLKEGTLLTGVFNRLARSCFYGVAVKDGDPSTVRTGCIPAGEASTEAAEAAEQAALAFEQAMWRTELHRALGVCDAFLRTANKRWSDASKAAKAVQKDDQAAGDALMHQALVDAFLELRVATVLMHGIVPAGCELICEHFDIAPEAFFSWEHVLNSTDALVESLGEKPGTHRVKELPPRFDFFSY
;
A
#
# COMPACT_ATOMS: atom_id res chain seq x y z
N MET A 1 -22.01 -25.69 -5.67
CA MET A 1 -22.56 -24.42 -6.19
C MET A 1 -22.39 -23.42 -5.07
N ALA A 2 -21.63 -22.33 -5.29
CA ALA A 2 -21.63 -21.23 -4.34
C ALA A 2 -23.04 -20.68 -4.21
N SER A 3 -23.49 -20.38 -2.99
CA SER A 3 -24.81 -19.75 -2.78
C SER A 3 -24.85 -18.40 -3.49
N LYS A 4 -25.96 -18.10 -4.21
CA LYS A 4 -26.17 -16.76 -4.78
C LYS A 4 -26.10 -15.72 -3.66
N LEU A 5 -25.37 -14.63 -3.88
CA LEU A 5 -25.33 -13.50 -2.95
C LEU A 5 -26.65 -12.73 -3.01
N SER A 6 -27.08 -12.19 -1.86
CA SER A 6 -28.32 -11.42 -1.73
C SER A 6 -28.02 -9.93 -1.56
N LYS A 7 -28.89 -9.07 -2.10
CA LYS A 7 -28.85 -7.62 -1.86
C LYS A 7 -28.92 -7.27 -0.36
N ASP A 8 -29.61 -8.07 0.43
CA ASP A 8 -29.76 -7.88 1.87
C ASP A 8 -28.47 -8.19 2.65
N SER A 9 -27.50 -8.87 2.00
CA SER A 9 -26.19 -9.22 2.59
C SER A 9 -25.04 -8.28 2.20
N ARG A 10 -25.37 -7.11 1.63
CA ARG A 10 -24.34 -6.12 1.30
C ARG A 10 -23.62 -5.62 2.55
N PRO A 11 -22.28 -5.41 2.48
CA PRO A 11 -21.53 -4.89 3.61
C PRO A 11 -21.93 -3.45 3.94
N THR A 12 -21.84 -3.11 5.24
CA THR A 12 -22.00 -1.73 5.71
C THR A 12 -20.65 -1.00 5.59
N TRP A 13 -20.70 0.17 4.98
CA TRP A 13 -19.53 1.03 4.80
C TRP A 13 -19.56 2.20 5.80
N PRO A 14 -18.39 2.74 6.17
CA PRO A 14 -18.34 3.90 7.06
C PRO A 14 -18.94 5.12 6.38
N ARG A 15 -19.34 6.09 7.19
CA ARG A 15 -19.83 7.38 6.68
C ARG A 15 -18.72 8.19 6.04
N ARG A 16 -17.49 8.14 6.62
CA ARG A 16 -16.29 8.77 6.08
C ARG A 16 -15.13 7.78 6.12
N ALA A 17 -14.20 7.93 5.20
CA ALA A 17 -13.04 7.08 5.13
C ALA A 17 -11.75 7.86 4.85
N ILE A 18 -10.68 7.48 5.55
CA ILE A 18 -9.32 7.84 5.18
C ILE A 18 -8.64 6.61 4.58
N VAL A 19 -7.99 6.82 3.46
CA VAL A 19 -7.06 5.86 2.86
C VAL A 19 -5.65 6.46 2.96
N THR A 20 -4.70 5.69 3.47
CA THR A 20 -3.29 6.08 3.46
C THR A 20 -2.45 5.06 2.72
N ALA A 21 -1.35 5.50 2.13
CA ALA A 21 -0.32 4.64 1.55
C ALA A 21 1.00 4.87 2.30
N GLY A 22 1.73 3.79 2.60
CA GLY A 22 3.01 3.88 3.29
C GLY A 22 3.98 4.77 2.55
N MET A 23 4.57 5.72 3.26
CA MET A 23 5.43 6.77 2.70
C MET A 23 6.80 6.22 2.28
N PRO A 24 7.27 6.48 1.06
CA PRO A 24 8.65 6.21 0.66
C PRO A 24 9.61 7.28 1.21
N TYR A 25 10.88 6.91 1.44
CA TYR A 25 11.91 7.87 1.79
C TYR A 25 12.22 8.85 0.65
N GLY A 26 12.46 10.11 1.02
CA GLY A 26 12.79 11.21 0.11
C GLY A 26 14.22 11.20 -0.44
N ASN A 27 14.81 10.04 -0.68
CA ASN A 27 16.17 9.88 -1.19
C ASN A 27 16.28 9.03 -2.47
N LYS A 28 15.15 8.63 -3.04
CA LYS A 28 15.13 7.70 -4.20
C LYS A 28 13.86 7.83 -5.00
N ASN A 29 13.95 7.45 -6.28
CA ASN A 29 12.82 7.21 -7.13
C ASN A 29 12.00 6.00 -6.63
N LEU A 30 10.70 6.00 -6.94
CA LEU A 30 9.84 4.86 -6.67
C LEU A 30 10.23 3.68 -7.57
N HIS A 31 10.33 2.50 -7.00
CA HIS A 31 10.36 1.26 -7.74
C HIS A 31 8.99 0.57 -7.74
N PHE A 32 8.80 -0.43 -8.58
CA PHE A 32 7.53 -1.12 -8.75
C PHE A 32 6.99 -1.75 -7.45
N GLY A 33 7.84 -2.05 -6.46
CA GLY A 33 7.41 -2.53 -5.14
C GLY A 33 6.61 -1.49 -4.35
N HIS A 34 6.96 -0.19 -4.48
CA HIS A 34 6.18 0.91 -3.90
C HIS A 34 4.86 1.08 -4.67
N VAL A 35 4.96 1.25 -5.99
CA VAL A 35 3.81 1.56 -6.84
C VAL A 35 2.82 0.40 -6.85
N GLY A 36 3.26 -0.81 -7.22
CA GLY A 36 2.38 -1.98 -7.34
C GLY A 36 2.02 -2.63 -6.01
N GLY A 37 2.89 -2.51 -4.99
CA GLY A 37 2.67 -3.10 -3.68
C GLY A 37 1.83 -2.26 -2.72
N VAL A 38 1.83 -0.93 -2.88
CA VAL A 38 1.21 -0.02 -1.92
C VAL A 38 0.30 1.01 -2.61
N PHE A 39 0.81 1.81 -3.55
CA PHE A 39 0.07 2.97 -4.08
C PHE A 39 -1.10 2.60 -4.98
N ILE A 40 -0.91 1.70 -5.97
CA ILE A 40 -2.02 1.23 -6.83
C ILE A 40 -3.13 0.55 -6.01
N PRO A 41 -2.83 -0.36 -5.06
CA PRO A 41 -3.84 -0.91 -4.17
C PRO A 41 -4.61 0.16 -3.37
N ALA A 42 -3.91 1.17 -2.83
CA ALA A 42 -4.53 2.25 -2.07
C ALA A 42 -5.43 3.14 -2.96
N ASP A 43 -4.95 3.53 -4.13
CA ASP A 43 -5.71 4.31 -5.09
C ASP A 43 -6.96 3.58 -5.59
N PHE A 44 -6.83 2.29 -5.94
CA PHE A 44 -7.98 1.47 -6.30
C PHE A 44 -9.04 1.47 -5.21
N TYR A 45 -8.61 1.30 -3.96
CA TYR A 45 -9.53 1.26 -2.83
C TYR A 45 -10.17 2.63 -2.55
N ALA A 46 -9.39 3.71 -2.65
CA ALA A 46 -9.87 5.07 -2.50
C ALA A 46 -10.91 5.46 -3.57
N ARG A 47 -10.63 5.13 -4.84
CA ARG A 47 -11.58 5.37 -5.96
C ARG A 47 -12.87 4.57 -5.75
N PHE A 48 -12.78 3.30 -5.39
CA PHE A 48 -13.96 2.50 -5.05
C PHE A 48 -14.78 3.14 -3.91
N LEU A 49 -14.12 3.59 -2.83
CA LEU A 49 -14.82 4.24 -1.73
C LEU A 49 -15.47 5.55 -2.16
N ARG A 50 -14.81 6.36 -3.00
CA ARG A 50 -15.40 7.59 -3.57
C ARG A 50 -16.68 7.31 -4.35
N ASP A 51 -16.68 6.26 -5.17
CA ASP A 51 -17.87 5.81 -5.90
C ASP A 51 -18.95 5.23 -4.96
N ARG A 52 -18.55 4.63 -3.83
CA ARG A 52 -19.43 3.89 -2.92
C ARG A 52 -20.09 4.76 -1.86
N ILE A 53 -19.37 5.73 -1.29
CA ILE A 53 -19.86 6.56 -0.17
C ILE A 53 -19.84 8.07 -0.45
N GLY A 54 -19.52 8.46 -1.68
CA GLY A 54 -19.39 9.85 -2.12
C GLY A 54 -17.95 10.38 -1.98
N ARG A 55 -17.51 11.15 -2.99
CA ARG A 55 -16.15 11.70 -3.05
C ARG A 55 -15.83 12.60 -1.85
N GLU A 56 -16.81 13.38 -1.40
CA GLU A 56 -16.70 14.32 -0.28
C GLU A 56 -16.48 13.62 1.06
N ASN A 57 -16.73 12.32 1.13
CA ASN A 57 -16.60 11.47 2.32
C ASN A 57 -15.31 10.62 2.32
N VAL A 58 -14.43 10.81 1.34
CA VAL A 58 -13.18 10.03 1.22
C VAL A 58 -11.99 10.95 1.08
N LEU A 59 -10.98 10.72 1.90
CA LEU A 59 -9.68 11.38 1.86
C LEU A 59 -8.60 10.34 1.61
N PHE A 60 -7.88 10.46 0.50
CA PHE A 60 -6.68 9.68 0.24
C PHE A 60 -5.44 10.55 0.44
N VAL A 61 -4.69 10.30 1.51
CA VAL A 61 -3.48 11.04 1.83
C VAL A 61 -2.26 10.12 1.90
N SER A 62 -1.16 10.61 1.38
CA SER A 62 0.16 9.99 1.50
C SER A 62 1.23 11.06 1.31
N GLY A 63 2.48 10.66 1.23
CA GLY A 63 3.56 11.61 1.04
C GLY A 63 4.93 10.95 1.00
N THR A 64 5.95 11.82 1.01
CA THR A 64 7.35 11.46 1.10
C THR A 64 7.80 11.59 2.56
N ASP A 65 8.40 10.54 3.09
CA ASP A 65 9.12 10.59 4.35
C ASP A 65 10.45 11.33 4.12
N CYS A 66 10.54 12.55 4.65
CA CYS A 66 11.61 13.50 4.32
C CYS A 66 12.77 13.49 5.30
N TYR A 67 12.68 12.74 6.41
CA TYR A 67 13.67 12.75 7.48
C TYR A 67 14.42 11.42 7.60
N GLY A 68 15.43 11.39 8.46
CA GLY A 68 16.12 10.18 8.85
C GLY A 68 17.52 10.00 8.25
N SER A 69 18.27 9.09 8.86
CA SER A 69 19.68 8.81 8.52
C SER A 69 19.91 8.30 7.08
N PRO A 70 18.97 7.53 6.45
CA PRO A 70 19.16 7.13 5.05
C PRO A 70 19.19 8.32 4.08
N ILE A 71 18.40 9.35 4.35
CA ILE A 71 18.38 10.58 3.53
C ILE A 71 19.64 11.37 3.72
N MET A 72 20.03 11.61 4.98
CA MET A 72 21.28 12.31 5.30
C MET A 72 22.51 11.65 4.64
N GLU A 73 22.60 10.32 4.72
CA GLU A 73 23.73 9.60 4.12
C GLU A 73 23.72 9.65 2.58
N SER A 74 22.54 9.58 1.96
CA SER A 74 22.42 9.73 0.51
C SER A 74 22.79 11.14 0.05
N TYR A 75 22.32 12.16 0.78
CA TYR A 75 22.66 13.55 0.54
C TYR A 75 24.16 13.80 0.73
N ARG A 76 24.77 13.32 1.84
CA ARG A 76 26.19 13.44 2.12
C ARG A 76 27.03 12.89 0.96
N LYS A 77 26.72 11.69 0.48
CA LYS A 77 27.43 11.11 -0.68
C LYS A 77 27.29 11.95 -1.93
N LEU A 78 26.11 12.46 -2.20
CA LEU A 78 25.87 13.33 -3.35
C LEU A 78 26.67 14.63 -3.24
N HIS A 79 26.68 15.23 -2.05
CA HIS A 79 27.44 16.45 -1.75
C HIS A 79 28.95 16.22 -1.85
N ASP A 80 29.48 15.24 -1.08
CA ASP A 80 30.92 15.04 -0.91
C ASP A 80 31.58 14.37 -2.13
N GLU A 81 30.87 13.45 -2.80
CA GLU A 81 31.45 12.63 -3.89
C GLU A 81 31.09 13.15 -5.27
N GLN A 82 30.00 13.92 -5.43
CA GLN A 82 29.51 14.39 -6.74
C GLN A 82 29.39 15.91 -6.85
N GLY A 83 29.71 16.65 -5.76
CA GLY A 83 29.75 18.12 -5.79
C GLY A 83 28.36 18.78 -5.78
N TYR A 84 27.36 18.16 -5.17
CA TYR A 84 26.03 18.74 -5.04
C TYR A 84 26.05 19.87 -3.98
N GLU A 85 25.85 21.11 -4.41
CA GLU A 85 25.99 22.29 -3.55
C GLU A 85 24.68 22.82 -2.94
N LYS A 86 23.51 22.29 -3.37
CA LYS A 86 22.23 22.74 -2.85
C LYS A 86 21.97 22.17 -1.44
N HIS A 87 21.05 22.77 -0.70
CA HIS A 87 20.66 22.32 0.64
C HIS A 87 19.96 20.94 0.60
N ILE A 88 19.93 20.23 1.75
CA ILE A 88 19.29 18.92 1.87
C ILE A 88 17.78 19.00 1.60
N SER A 89 17.10 20.12 1.88
CA SER A 89 15.68 20.33 1.54
C SER A 89 15.46 20.29 0.04
N ASP A 90 16.33 20.94 -0.76
CA ASP A 90 16.21 20.92 -2.23
C ASP A 90 16.40 19.51 -2.81
N TYR A 91 17.30 18.72 -2.18
CA TYR A 91 17.49 17.32 -2.54
C TYR A 91 16.25 16.47 -2.28
N VAL A 92 15.62 16.65 -1.11
CA VAL A 92 14.41 15.94 -0.74
C VAL A 92 13.22 16.38 -1.60
N GLU A 93 13.09 17.70 -1.88
CA GLU A 93 12.05 18.26 -2.74
C GLU A 93 12.11 17.67 -4.16
N ALA A 94 13.30 17.62 -4.75
CA ALA A 94 13.47 17.02 -6.08
C ALA A 94 13.07 15.52 -6.13
N ASN A 95 13.36 14.77 -5.06
CA ASN A 95 12.90 13.37 -4.97
C ASN A 95 11.40 13.27 -4.77
N HIS A 96 10.81 14.16 -3.95
CA HIS A 96 9.36 14.25 -3.74
C HIS A 96 8.63 14.52 -5.07
N GLU A 97 9.08 15.52 -5.83
CA GLU A 97 8.52 15.83 -7.15
C GLU A 97 8.61 14.65 -8.12
N SER A 98 9.76 13.96 -8.15
CA SER A 98 9.95 12.75 -8.96
C SER A 98 9.02 11.61 -8.55
N GLN A 99 8.79 11.44 -7.25
CA GLN A 99 7.85 10.45 -6.72
C GLN A 99 6.41 10.80 -7.11
N ALA A 100 6.00 12.05 -6.94
CA ALA A 100 4.68 12.54 -7.33
C ALA A 100 4.43 12.37 -8.83
N ALA A 101 5.41 12.74 -9.68
CA ALA A 101 5.33 12.55 -11.12
C ALA A 101 5.22 11.06 -11.52
N THR A 102 5.94 10.18 -10.83
CA THR A 102 5.82 8.74 -11.06
C THR A 102 4.42 8.24 -10.72
N LEU A 103 3.84 8.65 -9.60
CA LEU A 103 2.49 8.27 -9.19
C LEU A 103 1.44 8.77 -10.19
N ALA A 104 1.54 10.02 -10.61
CA ALA A 104 0.67 10.57 -11.64
C ALA A 104 0.73 9.79 -12.97
N GLY A 105 1.94 9.33 -13.36
CA GLY A 105 2.11 8.48 -14.53
C GLY A 105 1.40 7.11 -14.45
N TYR A 106 1.06 6.67 -13.25
CA TYR A 106 0.29 5.45 -12.98
C TYR A 106 -1.20 5.71 -12.68
N ASP A 107 -1.70 6.92 -12.91
CA ASP A 107 -3.06 7.35 -12.53
C ASP A 107 -3.36 7.14 -11.04
N VAL A 108 -2.35 7.28 -10.18
CA VAL A 108 -2.52 7.29 -8.73
C VAL A 108 -2.80 8.72 -8.30
N GLU A 109 -3.97 8.95 -7.70
CA GLU A 109 -4.51 10.29 -7.43
C GLU A 109 -4.84 10.47 -5.93
N PRO A 110 -3.82 10.68 -5.06
CA PRO A 110 -4.08 11.08 -3.69
C PRO A 110 -4.67 12.49 -3.66
N ASP A 111 -5.57 12.74 -2.70
CA ASP A 111 -6.11 14.08 -2.47
C ASP A 111 -5.01 15.04 -1.97
N PHE A 112 -4.02 14.49 -1.28
CA PHE A 112 -2.82 15.20 -0.87
C PHE A 112 -1.61 14.25 -0.82
N PHE A 113 -0.56 14.61 -1.54
CA PHE A 113 0.74 13.96 -1.49
C PHE A 113 1.75 14.94 -0.91
N GLY A 114 2.01 14.86 0.42
CA GLY A 114 2.84 15.79 1.17
C GLY A 114 4.28 15.37 1.31
N GLY A 115 5.13 16.30 1.72
CA GLY A 115 6.47 15.99 2.25
C GLY A 115 6.54 16.36 3.71
N SER A 116 7.00 15.45 4.61
CA SER A 116 7.04 15.73 6.04
C SER A 116 7.94 16.94 6.41
N ALA A 117 8.94 17.26 5.54
CA ALA A 117 9.81 18.44 5.69
C ALA A 117 9.59 19.53 4.62
N LEU A 118 8.49 19.46 3.85
CA LEU A 118 8.25 20.35 2.72
C LEU A 118 6.95 21.13 2.89
N GLU A 119 6.92 22.35 2.34
CA GLU A 119 5.68 23.12 2.25
C GLU A 119 4.64 22.40 1.36
N PRO A 120 3.36 22.52 1.67
CA PRO A 120 2.75 23.28 2.77
C PRO A 120 2.61 22.46 4.08
N ALA A 121 3.13 21.23 4.17
CA ALA A 121 2.87 20.31 5.28
C ALA A 121 3.84 20.46 6.46
N VAL A 122 5.05 20.97 6.24
CA VAL A 122 6.14 20.96 7.25
C VAL A 122 5.72 21.56 8.58
N HIS A 123 5.16 22.75 8.60
CA HIS A 123 4.78 23.41 9.85
C HIS A 123 3.59 22.73 10.55
N VAL A 124 2.65 22.20 9.78
CA VAL A 124 1.53 21.41 10.33
C VAL A 124 2.05 20.11 10.95
N HIS A 125 3.07 19.51 10.35
CA HIS A 125 3.69 18.29 10.84
C HIS A 125 4.52 18.53 12.11
N GLU A 126 5.27 19.61 12.16
CA GLU A 126 5.98 20.04 13.38
C GLU A 126 5.01 20.27 14.54
N GLN A 127 3.93 21.03 14.32
CA GLN A 127 2.89 21.28 15.33
C GLN A 127 2.21 19.98 15.79
N MET A 128 1.87 19.08 14.87
CA MET A 128 1.25 17.80 15.23
C MET A 128 2.22 16.94 16.05
N THR A 129 3.50 16.95 15.72
CA THR A 129 4.54 16.24 16.46
C THR A 129 4.63 16.75 17.90
N ASP A 130 4.66 18.07 18.09
CA ASP A 130 4.65 18.68 19.42
C ASP A 130 3.37 18.34 20.20
N GLU A 131 2.19 18.48 19.58
CA GLU A 131 0.90 18.15 20.21
C GLU A 131 0.88 16.69 20.70
N ILE A 132 1.37 15.74 19.89
CA ILE A 132 1.40 14.31 20.25
C ILE A 132 2.39 14.03 21.36
N ILE A 133 3.64 14.51 21.25
CA ILE A 133 4.68 14.25 22.25
C ILE A 133 4.29 14.87 23.60
N LEU A 134 3.81 16.12 23.62
CA LEU A 134 3.35 16.78 24.85
C LEU A 134 2.17 16.03 25.46
N ARG A 135 1.23 15.57 24.63
CA ARG A 135 0.09 14.80 25.14
C ARG A 135 0.51 13.48 25.75
N LEU A 136 1.42 12.72 25.12
CA LEU A 136 1.97 11.49 25.69
C LEU A 136 2.72 11.77 27.01
N LYS A 137 3.43 12.90 27.11
CA LYS A 137 4.06 13.34 28.35
C LYS A 137 3.03 13.62 29.45
N GLU A 138 1.95 14.35 29.15
CA GLU A 138 0.85 14.63 30.09
C GLU A 138 0.21 13.33 30.60
N GLN A 139 0.12 12.30 29.77
CA GLN A 139 -0.39 10.98 30.14
C GLN A 139 0.58 10.19 31.03
N GLY A 140 1.81 10.67 31.21
CA GLY A 140 2.82 10.01 32.03
C GLY A 140 3.39 8.72 31.45
N VAL A 141 3.28 8.54 30.14
CA VAL A 141 3.70 7.32 29.42
C VAL A 141 5.06 7.46 28.71
N LEU A 142 5.76 8.57 28.95
CA LEU A 142 7.10 8.80 28.44
C LEU A 142 8.15 8.60 29.51
N GLU A 143 9.23 7.91 29.19
CA GLU A 143 10.39 7.76 30.06
C GLU A 143 11.65 8.31 29.38
N LYS A 144 12.51 8.93 30.17
CA LYS A 144 13.84 9.36 29.76
C LYS A 144 14.83 8.25 30.07
N ARG A 145 15.60 7.83 29.06
CA ARG A 145 16.59 6.75 29.18
C ARG A 145 17.91 7.16 28.56
N ALA A 146 19.00 6.96 29.32
CA ALA A 146 20.34 7.04 28.76
C ALA A 146 20.66 5.79 27.94
N THR A 147 21.04 5.99 26.69
CA THR A 147 21.53 4.92 25.79
C THR A 147 22.91 5.30 25.29
N LYS A 148 23.73 4.31 24.95
CA LYS A 148 25.02 4.57 24.33
C LYS A 148 24.87 4.72 22.83
N GLN A 149 25.50 5.74 22.26
CA GLN A 149 25.50 6.00 20.83
C GLN A 149 26.94 6.29 20.35
N PHE A 150 27.24 5.90 19.14
CA PHE A 150 28.54 6.21 18.55
C PHE A 150 28.69 7.72 18.33
N PHE A 151 29.87 8.23 18.69
CA PHE A 151 30.26 9.62 18.50
C PHE A 151 31.59 9.67 17.74
N ASP A 152 31.64 10.46 16.70
CA ASP A 152 32.88 10.71 15.94
C ASP A 152 33.67 11.87 16.60
N PRO A 153 34.83 11.57 17.19
CA PRO A 153 35.60 12.61 17.88
C PRO A 153 36.27 13.62 16.93
N VAL A 154 36.38 13.27 15.64
CA VAL A 154 36.96 14.16 14.61
C VAL A 154 35.88 15.06 14.01
N ALA A 155 34.75 14.48 13.60
CA ALA A 155 33.60 15.23 13.10
C ALA A 155 32.80 15.95 14.20
N GLN A 156 33.10 15.65 15.49
CA GLN A 156 32.44 16.22 16.67
C GLN A 156 30.91 16.06 16.64
N GLN A 157 30.42 14.90 16.16
CA GLN A 157 28.99 14.62 16.09
C GLN A 157 28.67 13.16 16.41
N PHE A 158 27.43 12.91 16.84
CA PHE A 158 26.92 11.57 16.99
C PHE A 158 26.66 10.93 15.64
N LEU A 159 26.91 9.62 15.56
CA LEU A 159 26.73 8.83 14.37
C LEU A 159 25.46 7.97 14.50
N ASN A 160 24.69 7.92 13.44
CA ASN A 160 23.42 7.17 13.39
C ASN A 160 23.49 6.07 12.34
N GLY A 161 22.94 4.92 12.64
CA GLY A 161 22.67 3.83 11.70
C GLY A 161 23.83 3.60 10.72
N ARG A 162 23.65 3.99 9.46
CA ARG A 162 24.60 3.78 8.35
C ARG A 162 25.84 4.66 8.38
N GLN A 163 25.91 5.63 9.27
CA GLN A 163 27.13 6.44 9.47
C GLN A 163 28.21 5.70 10.25
N VAL A 164 27.89 4.53 10.82
CA VAL A 164 28.86 3.60 11.41
C VAL A 164 28.90 2.34 10.57
N THR A 165 30.09 1.88 10.26
CA THR A 165 30.31 0.62 9.54
C THR A 165 31.23 -0.27 10.34
N GLY A 166 31.00 -1.57 10.28
CA GLY A 166 31.82 -2.56 10.98
C GLY A 166 31.51 -3.97 10.50
N ARG A 167 31.84 -4.96 11.30
CA ARG A 167 31.52 -6.36 11.03
C ARG A 167 30.44 -6.84 11.96
N CYS A 168 29.54 -7.65 11.42
CA CYS A 168 28.47 -8.28 12.20
C CYS A 168 29.04 -9.14 13.32
N PRO A 169 28.56 -8.99 14.58
CA PRO A 169 28.99 -9.79 15.71
C PRO A 169 28.53 -11.24 15.64
N ILE A 170 27.52 -11.52 14.81
CA ILE A 170 26.95 -12.88 14.70
C ILE A 170 27.93 -13.81 14.00
N GLN A 171 28.35 -14.85 14.69
CA GLN A 171 29.31 -15.82 14.17
C GLN A 171 28.76 -16.56 12.94
N GLY A 172 29.59 -16.65 11.91
CA GLY A 172 29.20 -17.29 10.66
C GLY A 172 28.35 -16.41 9.75
N CYS A 173 28.10 -15.17 10.14
CA CYS A 173 27.48 -14.20 9.28
C CYS A 173 28.36 -13.93 8.05
N LYS A 174 27.77 -14.02 6.86
CA LYS A 174 28.45 -13.76 5.57
C LYS A 174 28.24 -12.33 5.09
N SER A 175 27.70 -11.45 5.92
CA SER A 175 27.56 -10.04 5.60
C SER A 175 28.94 -9.40 5.42
N GLU A 176 29.12 -8.70 4.32
CA GLU A 176 30.32 -7.93 4.07
C GLU A 176 30.30 -6.60 4.83
N LYS A 177 29.12 -6.19 5.34
CA LYS A 177 28.91 -4.88 5.94
C LYS A 177 27.87 -4.95 7.07
N ALA A 178 28.23 -4.41 8.21
CA ALA A 178 27.32 -4.17 9.32
C ALA A 178 27.35 -2.67 9.66
N TYR A 179 26.27 -2.20 10.26
CA TYR A 179 26.03 -0.82 10.67
C TYR A 179 25.95 -0.71 12.20
N ALA A 180 25.49 0.38 12.74
CA ALA A 180 25.45 0.59 14.17
C ALA A 180 24.69 -0.52 14.96
N ASP A 181 23.59 -1.03 14.38
CA ASP A 181 22.61 -1.89 15.05
C ASP A 181 22.10 -3.05 14.18
N GLU A 182 22.55 -3.13 12.91
CA GLU A 182 22.12 -4.18 11.99
C GLU A 182 23.19 -4.51 10.94
N CYS A 183 23.09 -5.66 10.29
CA CYS A 183 23.90 -5.98 9.12
C CYS A 183 23.05 -6.14 7.84
N ASP A 184 23.71 -6.15 6.68
CA ASP A 184 23.05 -6.31 5.36
C ASP A 184 22.16 -7.56 5.24
N LEU A 185 22.37 -8.57 6.09
CA LEU A 185 21.55 -9.78 6.12
C LEU A 185 20.43 -9.73 7.18
N GLY A 186 20.22 -8.56 7.82
CA GLY A 186 19.12 -8.33 8.76
C GLY A 186 19.36 -8.89 10.17
N HIS A 187 20.59 -9.22 10.55
CA HIS A 187 20.89 -9.50 11.97
C HIS A 187 20.90 -8.18 12.73
N GLN A 188 20.13 -8.12 13.79
CA GLN A 188 20.11 -7.00 14.73
C GLN A 188 21.00 -7.31 15.94
N PHE A 189 21.65 -6.30 16.48
CA PHE A 189 22.56 -6.38 17.62
C PHE A 189 22.67 -4.98 18.26
N GLU A 190 23.17 -4.91 19.49
CA GLU A 190 23.41 -3.63 20.14
C GLU A 190 24.64 -2.93 19.55
N PRO A 191 24.68 -1.60 19.53
CA PRO A 191 25.81 -0.83 18.99
C PRO A 191 27.17 -1.25 19.56
N GLU A 192 27.20 -1.63 20.82
CA GLU A 192 28.41 -2.07 21.54
C GLU A 192 28.96 -3.41 21.04
N GLU A 193 28.12 -4.22 20.42
CA GLU A 193 28.49 -5.53 19.87
C GLU A 193 29.16 -5.42 18.48
N LEU A 194 29.05 -4.30 17.79
CA LEU A 194 29.60 -4.09 16.45
C LEU A 194 31.13 -4.27 16.46
N ILE A 195 31.64 -5.18 15.65
CA ILE A 195 33.06 -5.50 15.60
C ILE A 195 33.81 -4.49 14.72
N ALA A 196 34.85 -3.86 15.28
CA ALA A 196 35.71 -2.89 14.62
C ALA A 196 34.91 -1.75 13.96
N PRO A 197 34.13 -0.97 14.77
CA PRO A 197 33.35 0.14 14.24
C PRO A 197 34.25 1.21 13.61
N LYS A 198 33.77 1.78 12.50
CA LYS A 198 34.41 2.88 11.79
C LYS A 198 33.36 3.94 11.46
N SER A 199 33.70 5.19 11.66
CA SER A 199 32.90 6.31 11.18
C SER A 199 32.88 6.31 9.64
N ALA A 200 31.71 6.39 9.03
CA ALA A 200 31.59 6.57 7.59
C ALA A 200 31.94 8.01 7.17
N LEU A 201 32.02 8.94 8.12
CA LEU A 201 32.36 10.36 7.86
C LEU A 201 33.87 10.57 7.77
N THR A 202 34.61 10.04 8.75
CA THR A 202 36.05 10.32 8.88
C THR A 202 36.95 9.11 8.70
N GLY A 203 36.37 7.89 8.75
CA GLY A 203 37.12 6.64 8.73
C GLY A 203 37.73 6.28 10.10
N GLU A 204 37.65 7.18 11.09
CA GLU A 204 38.19 6.96 12.42
C GLU A 204 37.34 6.00 13.26
N THR A 205 37.89 5.51 14.36
CA THR A 205 37.15 4.67 15.30
C THR A 205 36.28 5.55 16.19
N PRO A 206 34.94 5.41 16.15
CA PRO A 206 34.06 6.23 16.96
C PRO A 206 34.08 5.77 18.43
N GLU A 207 33.76 6.70 19.33
CA GLU A 207 33.58 6.46 20.75
C GLU A 207 32.10 6.18 21.08
N LEU A 208 31.80 5.36 22.07
CA LEU A 208 30.46 5.22 22.62
C LEU A 208 30.26 6.28 23.73
N ARG A 209 29.26 7.14 23.54
CA ARG A 209 28.88 8.16 24.55
C ARG A 209 27.44 8.03 24.97
N PRO A 210 27.09 8.31 26.25
CA PRO A 210 25.72 8.28 26.70
C PRO A 210 24.91 9.43 26.06
N VAL A 211 23.70 9.14 25.65
CA VAL A 211 22.71 10.08 25.13
C VAL A 211 21.37 9.80 25.78
N ASP A 212 20.77 10.83 26.34
CA ASP A 212 19.41 10.75 26.86
C ASP A 212 18.40 10.84 25.71
N ASN A 213 17.56 9.85 25.59
CA ASN A 213 16.45 9.84 24.64
C ASN A 213 15.12 9.64 25.36
N ILE A 214 14.03 10.06 24.72
CA ILE A 214 12.65 9.81 25.18
C ILE A 214 12.12 8.53 24.54
N TYR A 215 11.50 7.72 25.36
CA TYR A 215 10.86 6.47 25.00
C TYR A 215 9.40 6.46 25.43
N PHE A 216 8.54 5.93 24.59
CA PHE A 216 7.17 5.56 24.94
C PHE A 216 7.17 4.21 25.62
N ASP A 217 6.51 4.07 26.77
CA ASP A 217 6.42 2.83 27.54
C ASP A 217 5.44 1.84 26.88
N LEU A 218 5.85 1.35 25.70
CA LEU A 218 5.06 0.38 24.92
C LEU A 218 4.75 -0.93 25.68
N PRO A 219 5.66 -1.51 26.50
CA PRO A 219 5.37 -2.73 27.25
C PRO A 219 4.17 -2.63 28.19
N SER A 220 3.86 -1.46 28.74
CA SER A 220 2.70 -1.24 29.61
C SER A 220 1.36 -1.40 28.87
N TYR A 221 1.37 -1.43 27.54
CA TYR A 221 0.18 -1.64 26.69
C TYR A 221 -0.01 -3.11 26.26
N LEU A 222 0.75 -4.05 26.82
CA LEU A 222 0.69 -5.48 26.44
C LEU A 222 -0.72 -6.06 26.50
N ASP A 223 -1.43 -5.84 27.61
CA ASP A 223 -2.77 -6.40 27.81
C ASP A 223 -3.81 -5.74 26.86
N PHE A 224 -3.70 -4.43 26.64
CA PHE A 224 -4.50 -3.73 25.66
C PHE A 224 -4.28 -4.31 24.25
N LEU A 225 -3.01 -4.45 23.84
CA LEU A 225 -2.65 -4.98 22.52
C LEU A 225 -3.07 -6.44 22.32
N LYS A 226 -2.99 -7.28 23.37
CA LYS A 226 -3.55 -8.64 23.35
C LYS A 226 -5.07 -8.63 23.15
N GLY A 227 -5.76 -7.76 23.89
CA GLY A 227 -7.20 -7.58 23.74
C GLY A 227 -7.60 -7.07 22.36
N PHE A 228 -6.84 -6.14 21.80
CA PHE A 228 -6.99 -5.63 20.45
C PHE A 228 -6.77 -6.73 19.40
N THR A 229 -5.63 -7.45 19.47
CA THR A 229 -5.31 -8.53 18.52
C THR A 229 -6.38 -9.62 18.53
N LYS A 230 -6.87 -9.99 19.71
CA LYS A 230 -7.96 -10.97 19.85
C LYS A 230 -9.25 -10.54 19.17
N LYS A 231 -9.58 -9.24 19.14
CA LYS A 231 -10.74 -8.72 18.39
C LYS A 231 -10.57 -8.81 16.87
N LEU A 232 -9.32 -8.84 16.40
CA LEU A 232 -9.01 -9.00 14.99
C LEU A 232 -9.07 -10.48 14.53
N GLU A 233 -8.96 -11.44 15.46
CA GLU A 233 -9.06 -12.86 15.14
C GLU A 233 -10.42 -13.18 14.54
N GLY A 234 -10.44 -13.85 13.39
CA GLY A 234 -11.68 -14.23 12.70
C GLY A 234 -12.42 -13.06 12.02
N ASN A 235 -11.91 -11.84 12.09
CA ASN A 235 -12.44 -10.72 11.32
C ASN A 235 -12.06 -10.86 9.85
N GLU A 236 -13.07 -11.04 8.99
CA GLU A 236 -12.88 -11.26 7.55
C GLU A 236 -12.26 -10.06 6.80
N THR A 237 -12.30 -8.85 7.41
CA THR A 237 -11.70 -7.64 6.81
C THR A 237 -10.21 -7.51 7.13
N VAL A 238 -9.68 -8.32 8.06
CA VAL A 238 -8.30 -8.26 8.52
C VAL A 238 -7.49 -9.42 7.94
N ARG A 239 -6.39 -9.09 7.31
CA ARG A 239 -5.49 -10.09 6.71
C ARG A 239 -4.78 -10.92 7.78
N SER A 240 -4.70 -12.22 7.56
CA SER A 240 -4.09 -13.17 8.52
C SER A 240 -2.62 -12.86 8.83
N VAL A 241 -1.88 -12.25 7.90
CA VAL A 241 -0.49 -11.82 8.12
C VAL A 241 -0.39 -10.74 9.19
N VAL A 242 -1.38 -9.86 9.29
CA VAL A 242 -1.43 -8.82 10.33
C VAL A 242 -1.56 -9.49 11.70
N VAL A 243 -2.60 -10.29 11.90
CA VAL A 243 -2.83 -10.98 13.19
C VAL A 243 -1.62 -11.78 13.63
N LYS A 244 -1.07 -12.63 12.74
CA LYS A 244 0.13 -13.44 13.04
C LYS A 244 1.34 -12.59 13.44
N THR A 245 1.55 -11.47 12.75
CA THR A 245 2.68 -10.59 13.07
C THR A 245 2.49 -9.91 14.42
N LEU A 246 1.25 -9.46 14.73
CA LEU A 246 0.95 -8.89 16.05
C LEU A 246 1.21 -9.92 17.16
N GLU A 247 0.68 -11.14 17.01
CA GLU A 247 0.89 -12.23 17.98
C GLU A 247 2.37 -12.52 18.25
N GLU A 248 3.23 -12.48 17.20
CA GLU A 248 4.68 -12.70 17.36
C GLU A 248 5.33 -11.66 18.28
N TRP A 249 4.91 -10.39 18.24
CA TRP A 249 5.43 -9.32 19.08
C TRP A 249 4.85 -9.31 20.50
N LEU A 250 3.69 -9.95 20.72
CA LEU A 250 3.02 -10.03 22.02
C LEU A 250 3.47 -11.22 22.86
N ASN A 251 4.44 -11.98 22.39
CA ASN A 251 5.09 -13.05 23.16
C ASN A 251 5.90 -12.46 24.32
N PRO A 252 6.07 -13.23 25.43
CA PRO A 252 7.00 -12.84 26.46
C PRO A 252 8.43 -12.71 25.92
N PRO A 253 9.29 -11.89 26.53
CA PRO A 253 10.68 -11.71 26.11
C PRO A 253 11.44 -13.03 26.14
N GLN A 254 12.06 -13.41 25.01
CA GLN A 254 12.72 -14.70 24.84
C GLN A 254 14.10 -14.56 24.21
N LEU A 255 14.99 -15.46 24.58
CA LEU A 255 16.27 -15.69 23.91
C LEU A 255 16.30 -17.10 23.36
N TYR A 256 16.77 -17.23 22.12
CA TYR A 256 16.99 -18.53 21.47
C TYR A 256 18.47 -18.84 21.45
N ILE A 257 18.88 -19.93 22.15
CA ILE A 257 20.26 -20.33 22.31
C ILE A 257 20.45 -21.69 21.61
N GLN A 258 21.48 -21.77 20.74
CA GLN A 258 21.76 -23.04 20.05
C GLN A 258 22.21 -24.11 21.01
N ASN A 259 21.81 -25.37 20.79
CA ASN A 259 22.12 -26.50 21.64
C ASN A 259 23.64 -26.71 21.88
N LYS A 260 24.49 -26.29 20.94
CA LYS A 260 25.95 -26.36 21.12
C LYS A 260 26.49 -25.48 22.25
N PHE A 261 25.71 -24.52 22.75
CA PHE A 261 26.06 -23.66 23.88
C PHE A 261 25.41 -24.14 25.20
N ARG A 262 24.71 -25.28 25.20
CA ARG A 262 23.98 -25.76 26.39
C ARG A 262 24.88 -25.91 27.61
N GLU A 263 26.03 -26.55 27.46
CA GLU A 263 26.98 -26.76 28.55
C GLU A 263 27.52 -25.44 29.13
N ALA A 264 27.84 -24.47 28.25
CA ALA A 264 28.26 -23.14 28.68
C ALA A 264 27.12 -22.35 29.36
N PHE A 265 25.88 -22.49 28.88
CA PHE A 265 24.70 -21.92 29.50
C PHE A 265 24.45 -22.51 30.89
N ASP A 266 24.43 -23.83 31.04
CA ASP A 266 24.19 -24.51 32.32
C ASP A 266 25.21 -24.10 33.39
N ALA A 267 26.44 -23.73 32.96
CA ALA A 267 27.50 -23.29 33.90
C ALA A 267 27.23 -21.90 34.52
N ILE A 268 26.44 -21.07 33.86
CA ILE A 268 26.13 -19.67 34.27
C ILE A 268 24.64 -19.43 34.54
N GLU A 269 23.78 -20.44 34.36
CA GLU A 269 22.32 -20.30 34.49
C GLU A 269 21.92 -19.70 35.86
N GLY A 270 22.64 -20.07 36.93
CA GLY A 270 22.39 -19.57 38.28
C GLY A 270 22.70 -18.04 38.48
N GLU A 271 23.37 -17.39 37.54
CA GLU A 271 23.72 -15.99 37.57
C GLU A 271 22.70 -15.12 36.80
N LEU A 272 21.82 -15.81 36.03
CA LEU A 272 20.82 -15.11 35.22
C LEU A 272 19.65 -14.59 36.06
N PRO A 273 19.00 -13.46 35.64
CA PRO A 273 17.73 -13.06 36.20
C PRO A 273 16.67 -14.16 36.16
N PRO A 274 15.56 -14.02 36.92
CA PRO A 274 14.48 -15.01 36.91
C PRO A 274 14.03 -15.34 35.48
N HIS A 275 14.03 -16.64 35.13
CA HIS A 275 13.71 -17.12 33.80
C HIS A 275 13.17 -18.56 33.82
N THR A 276 12.68 -18.99 32.66
CA THR A 276 12.32 -20.41 32.42
C THR A 276 12.99 -20.88 31.16
N VAL A 277 13.46 -22.14 31.19
CA VAL A 277 14.11 -22.80 30.04
C VAL A 277 13.15 -23.79 29.42
N THR A 278 12.99 -23.74 28.10
CA THR A 278 12.20 -24.72 27.35
C THR A 278 13.09 -25.39 26.31
N ASP A 279 13.21 -26.72 26.41
CA ASP A 279 14.00 -27.52 25.50
C ASP A 279 13.36 -27.54 24.08
N PRO A 280 14.18 -27.73 23.03
CA PRO A 280 13.69 -27.72 21.68
C PRO A 280 12.80 -28.94 21.38
N GLU A 281 11.64 -28.68 20.76
CA GLU A 281 10.76 -29.74 20.24
C GLU A 281 11.20 -30.18 18.85
N GLY A 282 11.22 -31.51 18.63
CA GLY A 282 11.52 -32.08 17.32
C GLY A 282 12.95 -31.79 16.85
N ASN A 283 13.11 -31.33 15.61
CA ASN A 283 14.41 -31.05 14.97
C ASN A 283 14.94 -29.62 15.21
N LYS A 284 14.38 -28.87 16.15
CA LYS A 284 14.87 -27.51 16.45
C LYS A 284 16.28 -27.59 17.07
N SER A 285 17.16 -26.72 16.61
CA SER A 285 18.57 -26.65 17.01
C SER A 285 18.84 -25.72 18.19
N SER A 286 17.80 -25.04 18.72
CA SER A 286 17.93 -24.05 19.79
C SER A 286 16.87 -24.29 20.86
N PHE A 287 17.27 -24.18 22.13
CA PHE A 287 16.35 -24.06 23.27
C PHE A 287 15.97 -22.60 23.51
N THR A 288 14.90 -22.38 24.24
CA THR A 288 14.33 -21.05 24.49
C THR A 288 14.45 -20.71 25.97
N VAL A 289 14.97 -19.53 26.27
CA VAL A 289 14.98 -18.93 27.61
C VAL A 289 13.97 -17.78 27.61
N THR A 290 12.97 -17.87 28.49
CA THR A 290 11.85 -16.90 28.58
C THR A 290 11.98 -16.11 29.88
N PHE A 291 11.87 -14.81 29.80
CA PHE A 291 11.98 -13.88 30.91
C PHE A 291 10.62 -13.24 31.25
N PRO A 292 10.38 -12.84 32.51
CA PRO A 292 9.16 -12.15 32.92
C PRO A 292 8.98 -10.77 32.27
N SER A 293 10.09 -10.06 32.04
CA SER A 293 10.09 -8.75 31.37
C SER A 293 11.28 -8.60 30.42
N TRP A 294 11.19 -7.58 29.59
CA TRP A 294 12.29 -7.21 28.69
C TRP A 294 13.55 -6.77 29.47
N ARG A 295 13.39 -6.21 30.70
CA ARG A 295 14.53 -5.80 31.54
C ARG A 295 15.36 -6.99 31.97
N GLU A 296 14.73 -8.03 32.54
CA GLU A 296 15.43 -9.25 32.91
C GLU A 296 16.09 -9.93 31.69
N ARG A 297 15.44 -9.88 30.52
CA ARG A 297 16.06 -10.39 29.28
C ARG A 297 17.33 -9.60 28.93
N ASP A 298 17.29 -8.27 28.98
CA ASP A 298 18.42 -7.43 28.61
C ASP A 298 19.55 -7.51 29.67
N ASP A 299 19.22 -7.61 30.97
CA ASP A 299 20.20 -7.88 32.03
C ASP A 299 20.91 -9.24 31.81
N ALA A 300 20.21 -10.23 31.27
CA ALA A 300 20.79 -11.54 30.94
C ALA A 300 21.81 -11.45 29.78
N HIS A 301 21.76 -10.44 28.92
CA HIS A 301 22.70 -10.28 27.80
C HIS A 301 24.16 -10.16 28.28
N GLU A 302 24.40 -9.40 29.34
CA GLU A 302 25.76 -9.22 29.91
C GLU A 302 26.31 -10.52 30.46
N VAL A 303 25.49 -11.25 31.24
CA VAL A 303 25.86 -12.53 31.84
C VAL A 303 26.16 -13.61 30.78
N LEU A 304 25.26 -13.71 29.79
CA LEU A 304 25.44 -14.65 28.67
C LEU A 304 26.66 -14.33 27.83
N GLY A 305 26.89 -13.02 27.55
CA GLY A 305 28.07 -12.54 26.82
C GLY A 305 29.37 -12.84 27.55
N ALA A 306 29.43 -12.59 28.86
CA ALA A 306 30.58 -12.92 29.70
C ALA A 306 30.85 -14.42 29.76
N GLY A 307 29.80 -15.26 29.77
CA GLY A 307 29.88 -16.74 29.71
C GLY A 307 30.16 -17.29 28.32
N GLY A 308 30.33 -16.46 27.28
CA GLY A 308 30.59 -16.90 25.90
C GLY A 308 29.39 -17.59 25.22
N VAL A 309 28.18 -17.45 25.81
CA VAL A 309 26.94 -18.02 25.29
C VAL A 309 26.34 -17.03 24.25
N ARG A 310 26.16 -17.53 23.04
CA ARG A 310 25.54 -16.76 21.96
C ARG A 310 24.06 -17.04 21.86
N PHE A 311 23.28 -15.97 21.67
CA PHE A 311 21.84 -16.03 21.60
C PHE A 311 21.29 -15.19 20.45
N ARG A 312 20.01 -15.33 20.18
CA ARG A 312 19.21 -14.46 19.33
C ARG A 312 17.98 -14.04 20.13
N SER A 313 17.73 -12.75 20.21
CA SER A 313 16.53 -12.22 20.87
C SER A 313 15.29 -12.54 20.04
N GLY A 314 14.23 -12.98 20.73
CA GLY A 314 12.89 -13.10 20.18
C GLY A 314 12.22 -11.75 20.07
N LYS A 315 11.16 -11.67 19.24
CA LYS A 315 10.29 -10.49 19.19
C LYS A 315 9.55 -10.35 20.52
N ALA A 316 9.57 -9.15 21.08
CA ALA A 316 8.84 -8.80 22.30
C ALA A 316 8.65 -7.28 22.34
N LEU A 317 7.69 -6.82 23.15
CA LEU A 317 7.52 -5.38 23.38
C LEU A 317 8.68 -4.86 24.22
N VAL A 318 9.29 -3.79 23.72
CA VAL A 318 10.30 -2.99 24.41
C VAL A 318 9.89 -1.53 24.36
N PRO A 319 10.40 -0.64 25.24
CA PRO A 319 10.11 0.78 25.13
C PRO A 319 10.42 1.31 23.73
N PHE A 320 9.45 2.04 23.16
CA PHE A 320 9.54 2.52 21.79
C PHE A 320 10.21 3.89 21.75
N ARG A 321 11.35 3.98 21.11
CA ARG A 321 12.14 5.21 21.03
C ARG A 321 11.40 6.27 20.22
N LEU A 322 11.29 7.50 20.78
CA LEU A 322 10.65 8.64 20.12
C LEU A 322 11.67 9.67 19.61
N THR A 323 12.84 9.79 20.24
CA THR A 323 13.81 10.84 19.90
C THR A 323 15.16 10.30 19.47
N GLY A 324 15.92 11.16 18.82
CA GLY A 324 17.30 10.95 18.43
C GLY A 324 18.02 12.29 18.31
N ASN A 325 19.31 12.24 18.03
CA ASN A 325 20.15 13.42 17.81
C ASN A 325 20.62 13.48 16.36
N ILE A 326 19.68 13.48 15.44
CA ILE A 326 19.92 13.63 14.00
C ILE A 326 19.78 15.12 13.65
N ALA A 327 20.70 15.67 12.89
CA ALA A 327 20.64 17.08 12.50
C ALA A 327 19.45 17.42 11.59
N TRP A 328 18.99 16.44 10.79
CA TRP A 328 17.86 16.56 9.88
C TRP A 328 16.68 15.72 10.38
N GLY A 329 15.77 16.33 11.11
CA GLY A 329 14.60 15.72 11.73
C GLY A 329 13.69 16.78 12.35
N VAL A 330 12.47 16.42 12.70
CA VAL A 330 11.53 17.32 13.39
C VAL A 330 12.09 17.65 14.78
N PRO A 331 12.33 18.93 15.12
CA PRO A 331 12.80 19.32 16.46
C PRO A 331 11.81 18.89 17.53
N VAL A 332 12.31 18.38 18.65
CA VAL A 332 11.49 18.09 19.83
C VAL A 332 11.44 19.33 20.72
N THR A 333 10.22 19.69 21.16
CA THR A 333 10.02 20.85 22.02
C THR A 333 10.83 20.75 23.35
N ASP A 334 11.39 21.86 23.80
CA ASP A 334 12.14 21.96 25.07
C ASP A 334 11.29 21.53 26.27
N GLU A 335 9.97 21.69 26.20
CA GLU A 335 9.03 21.30 27.24
C GLU A 335 9.07 19.79 27.55
N CYS A 336 9.55 18.98 26.62
CA CYS A 336 9.75 17.54 26.84
C CYS A 336 10.96 17.21 27.70
N GLY A 337 11.86 18.18 27.97
CA GLY A 337 13.04 18.01 28.85
C GLY A 337 14.22 17.33 28.15
N CYS A 338 14.27 17.36 26.84
CA CYS A 338 15.36 16.83 26.00
C CYS A 338 15.69 17.83 24.89
N SER A 339 16.08 19.05 25.31
CA SER A 339 16.49 20.14 24.43
C SER A 339 17.58 19.70 23.46
N GLY A 340 17.44 20.06 22.17
CA GLY A 340 18.41 19.77 21.13
C GLY A 340 18.30 18.36 20.50
N LEU A 341 17.29 17.55 20.88
CA LEU A 341 16.96 16.31 20.20
C LEU A 341 15.95 16.57 19.07
N THR A 342 15.93 15.65 18.13
CA THR A 342 14.92 15.56 17.07
C THR A 342 14.04 14.34 17.27
N CYS A 343 12.84 14.36 16.70
CA CYS A 343 12.01 13.17 16.65
C CYS A 343 12.70 12.11 15.78
N TRP A 344 12.67 10.86 16.21
CA TRP A 344 13.12 9.75 15.37
C TRP A 344 12.13 9.56 14.22
N VAL A 345 12.62 9.25 13.04
CA VAL A 345 11.80 9.18 11.82
C VAL A 345 10.62 8.22 11.90
N TRP A 346 10.78 7.07 12.57
CA TRP A 346 9.71 6.08 12.66
C TRP A 346 8.47 6.54 13.43
N PRO A 347 8.57 7.12 14.65
CA PRO A 347 7.39 7.65 15.32
C PRO A 347 6.71 8.76 14.52
N GLU A 348 7.47 9.76 14.02
CA GLU A 348 6.85 10.92 13.36
C GLU A 348 6.14 10.53 12.05
N SER A 349 6.66 9.55 11.31
CA SER A 349 6.01 9.05 10.12
C SER A 349 4.68 8.33 10.41
N LEU A 350 4.45 7.85 11.65
CA LEU A 350 3.17 7.23 12.04
C LEU A 350 2.03 8.24 12.14
N TRP A 351 2.31 9.51 12.45
CA TRP A 351 1.30 10.55 12.49
C TRP A 351 1.38 11.56 11.33
N ALA A 352 2.35 11.44 10.44
CA ALA A 352 2.41 12.26 9.23
C ALA A 352 1.12 12.23 8.41
N PRO A 353 0.39 11.09 8.24
CA PRO A 353 -0.91 11.08 7.58
C PRO A 353 -1.97 11.96 8.26
N VAL A 354 -1.92 12.12 9.59
CA VAL A 354 -2.81 13.06 10.31
C VAL A 354 -2.45 14.50 9.96
N SER A 355 -1.15 14.82 9.91
CA SER A 355 -0.64 16.14 9.47
C SER A 355 -1.07 16.44 8.05
N PHE A 356 -0.94 15.48 7.14
CA PHE A 356 -1.36 15.62 5.74
C PHE A 356 -2.88 15.78 5.60
N THR A 357 -3.66 15.11 6.44
CA THR A 357 -5.11 15.34 6.53
C THR A 357 -5.40 16.78 6.94
N ARG A 358 -4.75 17.31 7.99
CA ARG A 358 -4.91 18.71 8.43
C ARG A 358 -4.56 19.69 7.30
N THR A 359 -3.46 19.43 6.60
CA THR A 359 -3.00 20.29 5.50
C THR A 359 -3.99 20.29 4.33
N ALA A 360 -4.48 19.11 3.93
CA ALA A 360 -5.46 18.96 2.86
C ALA A 360 -6.78 19.70 3.17
N LEU A 361 -7.29 19.54 4.39
CA LEU A 361 -8.51 20.18 4.83
C LEU A 361 -8.36 21.72 4.90
N ALA A 362 -7.22 22.20 5.43
CA ALA A 362 -6.95 23.63 5.46
C ALA A 362 -6.82 24.24 4.05
N ALA A 363 -6.24 23.53 3.11
CA ALA A 363 -6.17 23.96 1.72
C ALA A 363 -7.56 24.03 1.07
N ASP A 364 -8.44 23.08 1.34
CA ASP A 364 -9.82 23.10 0.86
C ASP A 364 -10.61 24.27 1.47
N GLU A 365 -10.50 24.53 2.78
CA GLU A 365 -11.14 25.69 3.42
C GLU A 365 -10.69 27.01 2.78
N GLN A 366 -9.41 27.17 2.49
CA GLN A 366 -8.87 28.36 1.82
C GLN A 366 -9.41 28.48 0.37
N ALA A 367 -9.70 27.36 -0.27
CA ALA A 367 -10.31 27.32 -1.62
C ALA A 367 -11.84 27.48 -1.62
N GLY A 368 -12.49 27.59 -0.47
CA GLY A 368 -13.94 27.76 -0.33
C GLY A 368 -14.68 26.63 0.36
N GLY A 369 -13.99 25.56 0.79
CA GLY A 369 -14.51 24.51 1.65
C GLY A 369 -15.63 23.65 1.05
N THR A 370 -15.57 23.32 -0.22
CA THR A 370 -16.64 22.60 -0.92
C THR A 370 -16.31 21.15 -1.28
N ARG A 371 -15.06 20.74 -1.13
CA ARG A 371 -14.60 19.44 -1.57
C ARG A 371 -14.94 18.32 -0.57
N TYR A 372 -14.85 18.61 0.73
CA TYR A 372 -15.02 17.60 1.78
C TYR A 372 -16.22 17.89 2.67
N ALA A 373 -16.85 16.82 3.16
CA ALA A 373 -18.01 16.89 4.04
C ALA A 373 -17.70 17.40 5.46
N ALA A 374 -16.41 17.39 5.87
CA ALA A 374 -15.96 17.87 7.18
C ALA A 374 -14.55 18.44 7.05
N HIS A 375 -14.27 19.54 7.79
CA HIS A 375 -12.98 20.23 7.74
C HIS A 375 -12.15 20.10 9.03
N ASN A 376 -12.71 19.50 10.08
CA ASN A 376 -11.93 19.18 11.27
C ASN A 376 -11.32 17.78 11.08
N TRP A 377 -9.99 17.66 11.18
CA TRP A 377 -9.29 16.38 11.06
C TRP A 377 -9.78 15.31 12.06
N ARG A 378 -10.32 15.72 13.22
CA ARG A 378 -10.89 14.79 14.22
C ARG A 378 -12.15 14.09 13.73
N ASP A 379 -12.92 14.71 12.84
CA ASP A 379 -14.09 14.09 12.21
C ASP A 379 -13.71 12.91 11.30
N TRP A 380 -12.44 12.82 10.93
CA TRP A 380 -11.88 11.79 10.08
C TRP A 380 -11.12 10.72 10.86
N TRP A 381 -10.36 11.13 11.90
CA TRP A 381 -9.49 10.24 12.66
C TRP A 381 -10.05 9.81 14.01
N CYS A 382 -11.05 10.50 14.55
CA CYS A 382 -11.58 10.26 15.90
C CYS A 382 -13.09 9.97 15.94
N ASP A 383 -13.82 10.21 14.85
CA ASP A 383 -15.26 9.95 14.78
C ASP A 383 -15.51 8.43 14.61
N PRO A 384 -16.36 7.81 15.44
CA PRO A 384 -16.69 6.39 15.32
C PRO A 384 -17.40 6.00 14.02
N GLU A 385 -18.00 6.96 13.28
CA GLU A 385 -18.57 6.73 11.95
C GLU A 385 -17.56 6.84 10.82
N ALA A 386 -16.31 7.29 11.11
CA ALA A 386 -15.20 7.31 10.19
C ALA A 386 -14.37 6.03 10.30
N HIS A 387 -13.65 5.66 9.22
CA HIS A 387 -12.73 4.53 9.25
C HIS A 387 -11.42 4.83 8.52
N VAL A 388 -10.32 4.28 9.03
CA VAL A 388 -8.98 4.48 8.49
C VAL A 388 -8.46 3.17 7.89
N TYR A 389 -8.11 3.20 6.61
CA TYR A 389 -7.49 2.09 5.89
C TYR A 389 -6.05 2.45 5.56
N GLN A 390 -5.09 1.69 6.08
CA GLN A 390 -3.67 1.94 5.86
C GLN A 390 -3.04 0.86 4.99
N PHE A 391 -2.65 1.22 3.78
CA PHE A 391 -1.95 0.34 2.82
C PHE A 391 -0.46 0.39 3.09
N ILE A 392 0.12 -0.73 3.50
CA ILE A 392 1.51 -0.83 3.93
C ILE A 392 2.19 -2.09 3.41
N GLY A 393 3.52 -2.11 3.42
CA GLY A 393 4.29 -3.35 3.31
C GLY A 393 4.22 -4.17 4.61
N GLN A 394 4.32 -5.49 4.50
CA GLN A 394 4.26 -6.39 5.67
C GLN A 394 5.33 -6.09 6.74
N ASP A 395 6.46 -5.51 6.34
CA ASP A 395 7.57 -5.12 7.22
C ASP A 395 7.22 -3.94 8.14
N ASN A 396 6.15 -3.21 7.83
CA ASN A 396 5.67 -2.07 8.62
C ASN A 396 4.58 -2.43 9.64
N ILE A 397 4.12 -3.70 9.68
CA ILE A 397 3.01 -4.11 10.58
C ILE A 397 3.33 -3.82 12.05
N TYR A 398 4.58 -3.98 12.50
CA TYR A 398 4.98 -3.64 13.86
C TYR A 398 4.71 -2.17 14.19
N PHE A 399 5.10 -1.27 13.32
CA PHE A 399 4.98 0.16 13.55
C PHE A 399 3.51 0.61 13.58
N TYR A 400 2.71 0.19 12.60
CA TYR A 400 1.30 0.58 12.49
C TYR A 400 0.36 -0.25 13.36
N GLY A 401 0.65 -1.53 13.58
CA GLY A 401 -0.24 -2.43 14.32
C GLY A 401 0.08 -2.57 15.80
N ILE A 402 1.31 -2.25 16.23
CA ILE A 402 1.72 -2.29 17.63
C ILE A 402 1.98 -0.88 18.15
N ALA A 403 2.99 -0.18 17.62
CA ALA A 403 3.42 1.10 18.16
C ALA A 403 2.35 2.20 17.99
N GLN A 404 1.83 2.39 16.79
CA GLN A 404 0.76 3.38 16.52
C GLN A 404 -0.51 3.04 17.32
N THR A 405 -0.93 1.76 17.31
CA THR A 405 -2.13 1.31 18.04
C THR A 405 -2.05 1.64 19.53
N ALA A 406 -0.90 1.37 20.16
CA ALA A 406 -0.69 1.71 21.58
C ALA A 406 -0.61 3.22 21.83
N MET A 407 0.05 3.98 20.94
CA MET A 407 0.12 5.43 21.06
C MET A 407 -1.25 6.09 20.86
N TRP A 408 -2.08 5.61 19.94
CA TRP A 408 -3.46 6.09 19.74
C TRP A 408 -4.30 5.91 21.01
N GLU A 409 -4.18 4.76 21.67
CA GLU A 409 -4.84 4.51 22.96
C GLU A 409 -4.30 5.47 24.03
N ALA A 410 -2.98 5.62 24.10
CA ALA A 410 -2.32 6.49 25.10
C ALA A 410 -2.71 7.96 24.99
N LEU A 411 -2.95 8.48 23.79
CA LEU A 411 -3.35 9.86 23.57
C LEU A 411 -4.70 10.20 24.21
N GLY A 412 -5.61 9.21 24.32
CA GLY A 412 -6.97 9.43 24.84
C GLY A 412 -7.82 10.37 23.97
N TRP A 413 -7.48 10.51 22.67
CA TRP A 413 -8.20 11.35 21.71
C TRP A 413 -9.31 10.59 20.98
N ASN A 414 -9.56 9.33 21.34
CA ASN A 414 -10.47 8.42 20.65
C ASN A 414 -10.07 8.17 19.17
N MET A 415 -8.77 8.14 18.92
CA MET A 415 -8.26 7.85 17.58
C MET A 415 -8.81 6.50 17.09
N GLN A 416 -9.29 6.46 15.84
CA GLN A 416 -9.75 5.23 15.23
C GLN A 416 -8.58 4.27 14.99
N GLN A 417 -8.74 3.02 15.42
CA GLN A 417 -7.80 1.96 15.09
C GLN A 417 -7.98 1.55 13.62
N SER A 418 -6.87 1.52 12.90
CA SER A 418 -6.91 1.36 11.45
C SER A 418 -7.07 -0.11 11.01
N THR A 419 -7.75 -0.33 9.89
CA THR A 419 -7.61 -1.58 9.15
C THR A 419 -6.29 -1.55 8.37
N LEU A 420 -5.35 -2.43 8.73
CA LEU A 420 -4.07 -2.55 8.04
C LEU A 420 -4.21 -3.45 6.81
N VAL A 421 -4.08 -2.86 5.63
CA VAL A 421 -4.05 -3.57 4.36
C VAL A 421 -2.59 -3.86 4.00
N ALA A 422 -2.00 -4.80 4.74
CA ALA A 422 -0.59 -5.16 4.60
C ALA A 422 -0.36 -6.10 3.41
N ASN A 423 0.47 -5.68 2.46
CA ASN A 423 0.85 -6.48 1.30
C ASN A 423 2.21 -7.15 1.51
N TYR A 424 2.34 -8.39 1.00
CA TYR A 424 3.63 -9.05 0.86
C TYR A 424 4.48 -8.33 -0.19
N HIS A 425 5.80 -8.55 -0.11
CA HIS A 425 6.74 -7.92 -1.04
C HIS A 425 6.53 -8.39 -2.48
N VAL A 426 6.59 -7.45 -3.41
CA VAL A 426 6.81 -7.76 -4.81
C VAL A 426 8.28 -8.16 -4.97
N LEU A 427 8.52 -9.35 -5.49
CA LEU A 427 9.87 -9.86 -5.73
C LEU A 427 10.33 -9.47 -7.15
N TYR A 428 11.59 -9.13 -7.29
CA TYR A 428 12.23 -8.95 -8.59
C TYR A 428 13.20 -10.10 -8.85
N MET A 429 13.00 -10.83 -9.93
CA MET A 429 13.78 -12.02 -10.28
C MET A 429 13.89 -13.02 -9.10
N GLY A 430 12.79 -13.21 -8.37
CA GLY A 430 12.70 -14.12 -7.22
C GLY A 430 13.33 -13.63 -5.92
N LYS A 431 13.84 -12.38 -5.85
CA LYS A 431 14.42 -11.75 -4.66
C LYS A 431 13.61 -10.54 -4.23
N LYS A 432 13.66 -10.16 -2.96
CA LYS A 432 13.06 -8.91 -2.49
C LYS A 432 13.59 -7.74 -3.31
N ALA A 433 12.70 -6.97 -3.93
CA ALA A 433 13.06 -5.72 -4.58
C ALA A 433 13.55 -4.73 -3.51
N SER A 434 14.82 -4.37 -3.57
CA SER A 434 15.43 -3.42 -2.65
C SER A 434 16.32 -2.45 -3.41
N SER A 435 16.06 -1.18 -3.23
CA SER A 435 16.89 -0.11 -3.82
C SER A 435 18.33 -0.06 -3.29
N SER A 436 18.61 -0.79 -2.19
CA SER A 436 19.97 -0.93 -1.63
C SER A 436 20.69 -2.21 -2.09
N SER A 437 20.07 -3.02 -2.97
CA SER A 437 20.71 -4.25 -3.50
C SER A 437 21.84 -3.92 -4.47
N LYS A 438 22.76 -4.88 -4.71
CA LYS A 438 23.82 -4.75 -5.75
C LYS A 438 23.23 -4.58 -7.17
N THR A 439 22.03 -5.10 -7.40
CA THR A 439 21.22 -4.90 -8.61
C THR A 439 19.86 -4.34 -8.18
N PRO A 440 19.76 -3.01 -8.04
CA PRO A 440 18.49 -2.40 -7.65
C PRO A 440 17.44 -2.63 -8.74
N PRO A 441 16.16 -2.75 -8.37
CA PRO A 441 15.10 -2.77 -9.36
C PRO A 441 15.09 -1.44 -10.13
N PRO A 442 14.69 -1.46 -11.40
CA PRO A 442 14.57 -0.22 -12.18
C PRO A 442 13.51 0.70 -11.55
N PRO A 443 13.62 2.02 -11.78
CA PRO A 443 12.57 2.96 -11.42
C PRO A 443 11.22 2.55 -12.01
N ALA A 444 10.14 2.74 -11.27
CA ALA A 444 8.81 2.40 -11.76
C ALA A 444 8.40 3.22 -12.99
N SER A 445 8.88 4.46 -13.10
CA SER A 445 8.64 5.33 -14.26
C SER A 445 9.12 4.72 -15.58
N GLU A 446 10.20 3.93 -15.58
CA GLU A 446 10.71 3.29 -16.79
C GLU A 446 9.79 2.19 -17.34
N LEU A 447 8.90 1.61 -16.50
CA LEU A 447 7.92 0.63 -16.98
C LEU A 447 6.90 1.26 -17.92
N LEU A 448 6.58 2.54 -17.73
CA LEU A 448 5.65 3.30 -18.56
C LEU A 448 6.15 3.53 -20.00
N ASP A 449 7.44 3.38 -20.25
CA ASP A 449 8.01 3.39 -21.62
C ASP A 449 7.60 2.13 -22.42
N HIS A 450 7.08 1.09 -21.74
CA HIS A 450 6.83 -0.22 -22.33
C HIS A 450 5.40 -0.71 -22.22
N TYR A 451 4.66 -0.22 -21.22
CA TYR A 451 3.31 -0.65 -20.89
C TYR A 451 2.46 0.58 -20.58
N SER A 452 1.17 0.52 -20.85
CA SER A 452 0.25 1.55 -20.35
C SER A 452 0.10 1.46 -18.82
N ALA A 453 -0.23 2.57 -18.19
CA ALA A 453 -0.56 2.61 -16.76
C ALA A 453 -1.63 1.57 -16.40
N GLU A 454 -2.67 1.48 -17.21
CA GLU A 454 -3.79 0.56 -16.99
C GLU A 454 -3.40 -0.92 -17.09
N GLN A 455 -2.50 -1.28 -18.02
CA GLN A 455 -1.96 -2.64 -18.11
C GLN A 455 -1.16 -3.00 -16.85
N LEU A 456 -0.34 -2.06 -16.36
CA LEU A 456 0.45 -2.24 -15.14
C LEU A 456 -0.44 -2.29 -13.89
N ARG A 457 -1.45 -1.41 -13.78
CA ARG A 457 -2.41 -1.40 -12.67
C ARG A 457 -3.14 -2.75 -12.59
N ALA A 458 -3.73 -3.22 -13.68
CA ALA A 458 -4.42 -4.50 -13.75
C ALA A 458 -3.47 -5.65 -13.38
N HIS A 459 -2.24 -5.65 -13.91
CA HIS A 459 -1.26 -6.69 -13.61
C HIS A 459 -0.86 -6.69 -12.12
N PHE A 460 -0.50 -5.55 -11.53
CA PHE A 460 -0.12 -5.48 -10.11
C PHE A 460 -1.25 -5.94 -9.19
N LEU A 461 -2.50 -5.54 -9.47
CA LEU A 461 -3.65 -5.99 -8.70
C LEU A 461 -3.92 -7.50 -8.84
N SER A 462 -3.59 -8.09 -10.00
CA SER A 462 -3.74 -9.55 -10.23
C SER A 462 -2.77 -10.41 -9.41
N LEU A 463 -1.66 -9.84 -8.91
CA LEU A 463 -0.61 -10.59 -8.22
C LEU A 463 -1.05 -11.22 -6.89
N GLY A 464 -2.13 -10.74 -6.26
CA GLY A 464 -2.62 -11.29 -5.00
C GLY A 464 -1.66 -11.11 -3.82
N LEU A 465 -1.02 -9.94 -3.73
CA LEU A 465 -0.02 -9.60 -2.71
C LEU A 465 -0.56 -9.64 -1.27
N GLY A 466 -1.87 -9.72 -1.08
CA GLY A 466 -2.47 -9.94 0.24
C GLY A 466 -2.30 -11.37 0.76
N GLU A 467 -1.98 -12.35 -0.09
CA GLU A 467 -1.88 -13.77 0.26
C GLU A 467 -0.44 -14.27 0.36
N LYS A 468 0.47 -13.80 -0.52
CA LYS A 468 1.86 -14.26 -0.59
C LYS A 468 2.76 -13.28 -1.35
N PRO A 469 4.09 -13.36 -1.16
CA PRO A 469 5.04 -12.65 -2.02
C PRO A 469 5.01 -13.25 -3.44
N VAL A 470 5.02 -12.39 -4.45
CA VAL A 470 4.96 -12.79 -5.86
C VAL A 470 6.06 -12.11 -6.65
N SER A 471 6.66 -12.83 -7.60
CA SER A 471 7.68 -12.29 -8.49
C SER A 471 7.05 -11.49 -9.61
N PHE A 472 7.52 -10.27 -9.78
CA PHE A 472 7.24 -9.43 -10.95
C PHE A 472 8.38 -9.63 -11.96
N SER A 473 8.06 -10.09 -13.16
CA SER A 473 9.04 -10.43 -14.19
C SER A 473 8.57 -9.93 -15.55
N PRO A 474 8.60 -8.59 -15.77
CA PRO A 474 8.19 -7.99 -17.04
C PRO A 474 9.21 -8.32 -18.12
N LYS A 475 8.76 -8.81 -19.25
CA LYS A 475 9.66 -9.25 -20.35
C LYS A 475 10.42 -8.13 -21.03
N ALA A 476 9.93 -6.89 -20.93
CA ALA A 476 10.64 -5.73 -21.43
C ALA A 476 12.02 -5.54 -20.79
N TYR A 477 12.19 -5.92 -19.53
CA TYR A 477 13.47 -5.84 -18.82
C TYR A 477 14.40 -7.02 -19.13
N ASP A 478 13.86 -8.24 -19.22
CA ASP A 478 14.66 -9.41 -19.62
C ASP A 478 15.37 -9.19 -20.94
N LEU A 479 14.74 -8.49 -21.88
CA LEU A 479 15.30 -8.16 -23.19
C LEU A 479 16.44 -7.14 -23.13
N ARG A 480 16.48 -6.26 -22.13
CA ARG A 480 17.51 -5.20 -22.00
C ARG A 480 18.78 -5.70 -21.31
N GLU A 481 18.63 -6.53 -20.27
CA GLU A 481 19.75 -6.79 -19.36
C GLU A 481 20.71 -7.88 -19.81
N THR A 482 20.25 -8.93 -20.50
CA THR A 482 21.09 -10.13 -20.69
C THR A 482 21.29 -10.59 -22.12
N GLY A 483 20.46 -10.20 -23.07
CA GLY A 483 20.49 -10.77 -24.43
C GLY A 483 20.30 -12.29 -24.47
N LYS A 484 20.11 -12.93 -23.28
CA LYS A 484 19.92 -14.37 -23.11
C LYS A 484 19.02 -14.65 -21.91
N ASN A 485 18.25 -15.74 -22.00
CA ASN A 485 17.50 -16.30 -20.89
C ASN A 485 18.45 -16.85 -19.79
N PRO A 486 17.97 -17.08 -18.56
CA PRO A 486 18.76 -17.68 -17.48
C PRO A 486 19.36 -19.07 -17.83
N ASP A 487 18.72 -19.81 -18.75
CA ASP A 487 19.20 -21.10 -19.28
C ASP A 487 20.22 -20.96 -20.40
N GLY A 488 20.62 -19.72 -20.77
CA GLY A 488 21.57 -19.42 -21.84
C GLY A 488 20.99 -19.42 -23.26
N SER A 489 19.70 -19.71 -23.42
CA SER A 489 19.02 -19.62 -24.72
C SER A 489 18.87 -18.16 -25.17
N PRO A 490 18.83 -17.86 -26.49
CA PRO A 490 18.60 -16.52 -27.00
C PRO A 490 17.28 -15.93 -26.50
N LEU A 491 17.27 -14.66 -26.07
CA LEU A 491 16.05 -13.93 -25.85
C LEU A 491 15.29 -13.77 -27.17
N LEU A 492 14.01 -14.04 -27.11
CA LEU A 492 13.13 -13.82 -28.23
C LEU A 492 12.72 -12.35 -28.29
N ALA A 493 12.56 -11.81 -29.47
CA ALA A 493 12.02 -10.46 -29.62
C ALA A 493 10.65 -10.35 -28.93
N ARG A 494 10.32 -9.17 -28.39
CA ARG A 494 9.06 -8.95 -27.62
C ARG A 494 7.79 -9.32 -28.43
N ASP A 495 7.83 -9.12 -29.73
CA ASP A 495 6.77 -9.44 -30.68
C ASP A 495 6.78 -10.92 -31.14
N ASP A 496 7.78 -11.70 -30.70
CA ASP A 496 7.81 -13.14 -30.99
C ASP A 496 6.64 -13.83 -30.26
N LYS A 497 5.81 -14.53 -31.00
CA LYS A 497 4.61 -15.23 -30.49
C LYS A 497 4.89 -16.26 -29.38
N ARG A 498 6.13 -16.64 -29.19
CA ARG A 498 6.56 -17.57 -28.12
C ARG A 498 6.85 -16.85 -26.81
N VAL A 499 6.98 -15.52 -26.82
CA VAL A 499 7.20 -14.72 -25.62
C VAL A 499 5.86 -14.48 -24.94
N ILE A 500 5.68 -15.04 -23.75
CA ILE A 500 4.53 -14.73 -22.89
C ILE A 500 4.96 -13.64 -21.93
N ASP A 501 4.57 -12.40 -22.22
CA ASP A 501 4.72 -11.28 -21.29
C ASP A 501 3.54 -11.28 -20.31
N PRO A 502 3.76 -11.46 -19.01
CA PRO A 502 2.68 -11.54 -18.04
C PRO A 502 1.86 -10.25 -17.95
N VAL A 503 2.47 -9.06 -18.13
CA VAL A 503 1.77 -7.77 -18.12
C VAL A 503 0.83 -7.66 -19.31
N LEU A 504 1.32 -7.97 -20.50
CA LEU A 504 0.50 -7.93 -21.72
C LEU A 504 -0.58 -9.03 -21.73
N LYS A 505 -0.30 -10.18 -21.12
CA LYS A 505 -1.30 -11.24 -20.98
C LYS A 505 -2.49 -10.78 -20.14
N GLU A 506 -2.25 -10.19 -18.98
CA GLU A 506 -3.31 -9.60 -18.17
C GLU A 506 -3.97 -8.41 -18.89
N GLY A 507 -3.19 -7.57 -19.57
CA GLY A 507 -3.68 -6.46 -20.38
C GLY A 507 -4.64 -6.86 -21.51
N THR A 508 -4.66 -8.14 -21.95
CA THR A 508 -5.63 -8.61 -22.96
C THR A 508 -7.09 -8.53 -22.50
N LEU A 509 -7.34 -8.50 -21.20
CA LEU A 509 -8.67 -8.22 -20.65
C LEU A 509 -9.17 -6.86 -21.14
N LEU A 510 -8.31 -5.85 -21.08
CA LEU A 510 -8.61 -4.47 -21.43
C LEU A 510 -8.67 -4.29 -22.96
N THR A 511 -7.54 -4.54 -23.61
CA THR A 511 -7.35 -4.27 -25.04
C THR A 511 -8.16 -5.20 -25.96
N GLY A 512 -8.40 -6.43 -25.51
CA GLY A 512 -9.11 -7.45 -26.29
C GLY A 512 -10.58 -7.63 -25.93
N VAL A 513 -10.90 -7.75 -24.65
CA VAL A 513 -12.25 -8.14 -24.21
C VAL A 513 -13.10 -6.89 -23.93
N PHE A 514 -12.63 -5.99 -23.07
CA PHE A 514 -13.38 -4.80 -22.65
C PHE A 514 -13.57 -3.83 -23.81
N ASN A 515 -12.50 -3.52 -24.58
CA ASN A 515 -12.60 -2.72 -25.80
C ASN A 515 -13.64 -3.27 -26.77
N ARG A 516 -13.69 -4.61 -26.94
CA ARG A 516 -14.64 -5.22 -27.87
C ARG A 516 -16.08 -5.03 -27.42
N LEU A 517 -16.37 -5.24 -26.14
CA LEU A 517 -17.72 -5.05 -25.58
C LEU A 517 -18.15 -3.59 -25.72
N ALA A 518 -17.31 -2.64 -25.29
CA ALA A 518 -17.61 -1.21 -25.37
C ALA A 518 -17.85 -0.76 -26.81
N ARG A 519 -16.95 -1.08 -27.72
CA ARG A 519 -17.14 -0.76 -29.17
C ARG A 519 -18.40 -1.38 -29.75
N SER A 520 -18.72 -2.60 -29.35
CA SER A 520 -19.93 -3.28 -29.86
C SER A 520 -21.21 -2.57 -29.44
N CYS A 521 -21.27 -2.04 -28.22
CA CYS A 521 -22.40 -1.26 -27.74
C CYS A 521 -22.55 0.05 -28.56
N PHE A 522 -21.53 0.87 -28.60
CA PHE A 522 -21.61 2.19 -29.24
C PHE A 522 -21.77 2.10 -30.77
N TYR A 523 -21.03 1.24 -31.47
CA TYR A 523 -21.25 1.00 -32.90
C TYR A 523 -22.60 0.30 -33.17
N GLY A 524 -23.09 -0.50 -32.22
CA GLY A 524 -24.36 -1.19 -32.35
C GLY A 524 -25.56 -0.26 -32.42
N VAL A 525 -25.51 0.91 -31.75
CA VAL A 525 -26.57 1.93 -31.76
C VAL A 525 -26.29 3.09 -32.70
N ALA A 526 -25.12 3.11 -33.36
CA ALA A 526 -24.81 4.18 -34.31
C ALA A 526 -25.84 4.30 -35.40
N VAL A 527 -26.31 5.51 -35.66
CA VAL A 527 -27.25 5.82 -36.77
C VAL A 527 -26.53 5.61 -38.09
N LYS A 528 -27.12 4.83 -39.01
CA LYS A 528 -26.64 4.79 -40.39
C LYS A 528 -27.29 5.95 -41.15
N ASP A 529 -26.46 6.82 -41.71
CA ASP A 529 -26.94 7.90 -42.57
C ASP A 529 -27.94 7.37 -43.62
N GLY A 530 -29.18 7.87 -43.61
CA GLY A 530 -30.16 7.73 -44.66
C GLY A 530 -31.19 6.59 -44.49
N ASP A 531 -31.22 5.83 -43.39
CA ASP A 531 -32.27 4.84 -43.16
C ASP A 531 -33.07 5.06 -41.87
N PRO A 532 -34.26 5.73 -41.96
CA PRO A 532 -35.11 5.98 -40.78
C PRO A 532 -35.83 4.72 -40.24
N SER A 533 -35.69 3.56 -40.90
CA SER A 533 -36.32 2.31 -40.47
C SER A 533 -35.44 1.46 -39.52
N THR A 534 -34.19 1.84 -39.28
CA THR A 534 -33.31 1.10 -38.34
C THR A 534 -33.67 1.46 -36.90
N VAL A 535 -33.79 0.42 -36.04
CA VAL A 535 -34.01 0.48 -34.60
C VAL A 535 -32.82 1.18 -33.86
N ARG A 536 -31.76 1.54 -34.57
CA ARG A 536 -30.53 2.16 -34.08
C ARG A 536 -30.64 3.67 -34.12
N THR A 537 -30.88 4.27 -32.98
CA THR A 537 -31.21 5.70 -32.85
C THR A 537 -30.06 6.55 -32.34
N GLY A 538 -28.87 6.00 -32.08
CA GLY A 538 -27.81 6.70 -31.36
C GLY A 538 -28.12 6.92 -29.87
N CYS A 539 -29.11 6.20 -29.34
CA CYS A 539 -29.55 6.24 -27.96
C CYS A 539 -29.27 4.91 -27.26
N ILE A 540 -29.17 4.95 -25.93
CA ILE A 540 -29.19 3.75 -25.10
C ILE A 540 -30.52 3.02 -25.37
N PRO A 541 -30.48 1.72 -25.74
CA PRO A 541 -31.69 0.99 -26.05
C PRO A 541 -32.54 0.78 -24.80
N ALA A 542 -33.85 1.09 -24.89
CA ALA A 542 -34.80 0.87 -23.81
C ALA A 542 -35.28 -0.58 -23.77
N GLY A 543 -35.53 -1.08 -22.59
CA GLY A 543 -36.14 -2.39 -22.35
C GLY A 543 -35.59 -3.08 -21.12
N GLU A 544 -36.28 -4.13 -20.70
CA GLU A 544 -35.80 -5.00 -19.63
C GLU A 544 -34.66 -5.90 -20.16
N ALA A 545 -33.56 -5.93 -19.42
CA ALA A 545 -32.49 -6.89 -19.70
C ALA A 545 -33.00 -8.33 -19.48
N SER A 546 -32.42 -9.28 -20.24
CA SER A 546 -32.69 -10.70 -20.00
C SER A 546 -32.36 -11.08 -18.56
N THR A 547 -33.09 -12.03 -18.02
CA THR A 547 -32.86 -12.54 -16.65
C THR A 547 -31.40 -12.97 -16.47
N GLU A 548 -30.81 -13.58 -17.48
CA GLU A 548 -29.42 -14.05 -17.46
C GLU A 548 -28.43 -12.89 -17.36
N ALA A 549 -28.61 -11.80 -18.12
CA ALA A 549 -27.76 -10.62 -18.08
C ALA A 549 -27.92 -9.85 -16.75
N ALA A 550 -29.17 -9.66 -16.31
CA ALA A 550 -29.49 -8.98 -15.07
C ALA A 550 -28.91 -9.71 -13.84
N GLU A 551 -29.12 -11.03 -13.75
CA GLU A 551 -28.56 -11.85 -12.67
C GLU A 551 -27.02 -11.86 -12.69
N ALA A 552 -26.39 -11.94 -13.87
CA ALA A 552 -24.93 -11.91 -13.97
C ALA A 552 -24.35 -10.58 -13.51
N ALA A 553 -24.95 -9.45 -13.90
CA ALA A 553 -24.54 -8.13 -13.49
C ALA A 553 -24.72 -7.93 -11.97
N GLU A 554 -25.84 -8.34 -11.42
CA GLU A 554 -26.12 -8.28 -9.97
C GLU A 554 -25.10 -9.10 -9.17
N GLN A 555 -24.88 -10.36 -9.54
CA GLN A 555 -23.94 -11.23 -8.83
C GLN A 555 -22.50 -10.74 -8.96
N ALA A 556 -22.10 -10.15 -10.08
CA ALA A 556 -20.79 -9.56 -10.24
C ALA A 556 -20.62 -8.35 -9.31
N ALA A 557 -21.59 -7.44 -9.26
CA ALA A 557 -21.53 -6.27 -8.36
C ALA A 557 -21.48 -6.69 -6.88
N LEU A 558 -22.30 -7.62 -6.46
CA LEU A 558 -22.31 -8.11 -5.07
C LEU A 558 -21.01 -8.83 -4.69
N ALA A 559 -20.48 -9.67 -5.58
CA ALA A 559 -19.22 -10.38 -5.34
C ALA A 559 -18.02 -9.43 -5.30
N PHE A 560 -18.01 -8.42 -6.16
CA PHE A 560 -16.98 -7.38 -6.16
C PHE A 560 -17.02 -6.57 -4.85
N GLU A 561 -18.19 -6.08 -4.44
CA GLU A 561 -18.35 -5.32 -3.20
C GLU A 561 -17.90 -6.13 -1.98
N GLN A 562 -18.22 -7.44 -1.94
CA GLN A 562 -17.79 -8.34 -0.88
C GLN A 562 -16.26 -8.51 -0.87
N ALA A 563 -15.62 -8.63 -2.04
CA ALA A 563 -14.18 -8.72 -2.15
C ALA A 563 -13.49 -7.41 -1.71
N MET A 564 -14.04 -6.26 -2.07
CA MET A 564 -13.55 -4.96 -1.61
C MET A 564 -13.69 -4.79 -0.10
N TRP A 565 -14.79 -5.20 0.49
CA TRP A 565 -15.00 -5.17 1.93
C TRP A 565 -13.97 -6.03 2.69
N ARG A 566 -13.58 -7.16 2.12
CA ARG A 566 -12.53 -8.04 2.66
C ARG A 566 -11.10 -7.59 2.28
N THR A 567 -10.94 -6.48 1.58
CA THR A 567 -9.65 -6.03 1.04
C THR A 567 -8.93 -7.06 0.15
N GLU A 568 -9.69 -7.94 -0.50
CA GLU A 568 -9.21 -8.99 -1.41
C GLU A 568 -9.15 -8.48 -2.86
N LEU A 569 -8.31 -7.46 -3.12
CA LEU A 569 -8.31 -6.69 -4.36
C LEU A 569 -8.11 -7.54 -5.63
N HIS A 570 -7.28 -8.58 -5.55
CA HIS A 570 -7.07 -9.51 -6.67
C HIS A 570 -8.32 -10.32 -7.00
N ARG A 571 -9.17 -10.62 -6.01
CA ARG A 571 -10.45 -11.30 -6.22
C ARG A 571 -11.48 -10.37 -6.84
N ALA A 572 -11.47 -9.10 -6.44
CA ALA A 572 -12.30 -8.08 -7.08
C ALA A 572 -11.99 -7.99 -8.59
N LEU A 573 -10.70 -7.92 -8.98
CA LEU A 573 -10.29 -7.99 -10.39
C LEU A 573 -10.72 -9.32 -11.05
N GLY A 574 -10.59 -10.45 -10.36
CA GLY A 574 -11.03 -11.75 -10.86
C GLY A 574 -12.53 -11.82 -11.16
N VAL A 575 -13.36 -11.17 -10.34
CA VAL A 575 -14.81 -11.02 -10.61
C VAL A 575 -15.03 -10.22 -11.89
N CYS A 576 -14.32 -9.09 -12.06
CA CYS A 576 -14.42 -8.27 -13.26
C CYS A 576 -13.99 -9.04 -14.53
N ASP A 577 -12.87 -9.78 -14.46
CA ASP A 577 -12.40 -10.58 -15.62
C ASP A 577 -13.45 -11.63 -16.03
N ALA A 578 -13.97 -12.37 -15.06
CA ALA A 578 -14.98 -13.40 -15.33
C ALA A 578 -16.28 -12.79 -15.91
N PHE A 579 -16.74 -11.67 -15.34
CA PHE A 579 -17.93 -10.98 -15.80
C PHE A 579 -17.78 -10.42 -17.22
N LEU A 580 -16.71 -9.68 -17.48
CA LEU A 580 -16.41 -9.12 -18.81
C LEU A 580 -16.31 -10.20 -19.91
N ARG A 581 -15.66 -11.32 -19.63
CA ARG A 581 -15.57 -12.44 -20.59
C ARG A 581 -16.93 -13.05 -20.86
N THR A 582 -17.76 -13.20 -19.84
CA THR A 582 -19.12 -13.74 -19.95
C THR A 582 -20.01 -12.80 -20.75
N ALA A 583 -20.01 -11.51 -20.44
CA ALA A 583 -20.75 -10.48 -21.16
C ALA A 583 -20.35 -10.40 -22.64
N ASN A 584 -19.04 -10.36 -22.92
CA ASN A 584 -18.54 -10.34 -24.31
C ASN A 584 -18.91 -11.62 -25.10
N LYS A 585 -18.95 -12.79 -24.43
CA LYS A 585 -19.41 -14.03 -25.05
C LYS A 585 -20.91 -13.98 -25.34
N ARG A 586 -21.74 -13.55 -24.37
CA ARG A 586 -23.20 -13.40 -24.53
C ARG A 586 -23.51 -12.48 -25.70
N TRP A 587 -22.90 -11.31 -25.75
CA TRP A 587 -23.02 -10.39 -26.89
C TRP A 587 -22.65 -11.05 -28.21
N SER A 588 -21.51 -11.76 -28.28
CA SER A 588 -21.06 -12.43 -29.51
C SER A 588 -22.05 -13.48 -30.00
N ASP A 589 -22.61 -14.27 -29.09
CA ASP A 589 -23.54 -15.36 -29.43
C ASP A 589 -24.91 -14.75 -29.81
N ALA A 590 -25.46 -13.81 -29.04
CA ALA A 590 -26.74 -13.17 -29.32
C ALA A 590 -26.73 -12.38 -30.64
N SER A 591 -25.67 -11.58 -30.88
CA SER A 591 -25.54 -10.80 -32.11
C SER A 591 -25.40 -11.68 -33.37
N LYS A 592 -24.74 -12.85 -33.28
CA LYS A 592 -24.68 -13.82 -34.36
C LYS A 592 -26.04 -14.46 -34.63
N ALA A 593 -26.77 -14.83 -33.55
CA ALA A 593 -28.11 -15.39 -33.68
C ALA A 593 -29.06 -14.38 -34.32
N ALA A 594 -29.07 -13.13 -33.86
CA ALA A 594 -29.88 -12.08 -34.45
C ALA A 594 -29.60 -11.88 -35.96
N LYS A 595 -28.33 -11.80 -36.37
CA LYS A 595 -27.91 -11.70 -37.77
C LYS A 595 -28.28 -12.90 -38.61
N ALA A 596 -28.35 -14.08 -38.02
CA ALA A 596 -28.81 -15.29 -38.75
C ALA A 596 -30.31 -15.20 -39.04
N VAL A 597 -31.13 -14.81 -38.06
CA VAL A 597 -32.58 -14.63 -38.19
C VAL A 597 -32.91 -13.49 -39.15
N GLN A 598 -32.16 -12.36 -39.12
CA GLN A 598 -32.35 -11.21 -40.05
C GLN A 598 -32.33 -11.60 -41.52
N LYS A 599 -31.70 -12.73 -41.90
CA LYS A 599 -31.65 -13.18 -43.28
C LYS A 599 -33.01 -13.70 -43.80
N ASP A 600 -33.79 -14.27 -42.88
CA ASP A 600 -35.08 -14.90 -43.21
C ASP A 600 -36.25 -14.02 -42.73
N ASP A 601 -36.11 -13.35 -41.60
CA ASP A 601 -37.08 -12.44 -40.98
C ASP A 601 -36.35 -11.22 -40.40
N GLN A 602 -36.35 -10.12 -41.10
CA GLN A 602 -35.68 -8.86 -40.71
C GLN A 602 -36.23 -8.33 -39.39
N ALA A 603 -37.54 -8.31 -39.20
CA ALA A 603 -38.17 -7.73 -38.02
C ALA A 603 -37.88 -8.59 -36.74
N ALA A 604 -37.96 -9.90 -36.87
CA ALA A 604 -37.61 -10.79 -35.78
C ALA A 604 -36.11 -10.71 -35.41
N GLY A 605 -35.23 -10.61 -36.41
CA GLY A 605 -33.82 -10.44 -36.21
C GLY A 605 -33.46 -9.10 -35.60
N ASP A 606 -34.15 -8.00 -35.98
CA ASP A 606 -33.98 -6.68 -35.38
C ASP A 606 -34.41 -6.66 -33.92
N ALA A 607 -35.48 -7.33 -33.56
CA ALA A 607 -35.93 -7.47 -32.17
C ALA A 607 -34.91 -8.23 -31.30
N LEU A 608 -34.32 -9.30 -31.85
CA LEU A 608 -33.24 -10.05 -31.16
C LEU A 608 -31.96 -9.19 -30.99
N MET A 609 -31.61 -8.39 -32.01
CA MET A 609 -30.47 -7.48 -31.92
C MET A 609 -30.70 -6.37 -30.89
N HIS A 610 -31.93 -5.83 -30.83
CA HIS A 610 -32.31 -4.85 -29.80
C HIS A 610 -32.15 -5.43 -28.40
N GLN A 611 -32.67 -6.62 -28.12
CA GLN A 611 -32.50 -7.28 -26.83
C GLN A 611 -31.02 -7.52 -26.49
N ALA A 612 -30.23 -7.97 -27.48
CA ALA A 612 -28.80 -8.17 -27.29
C ALA A 612 -28.07 -6.85 -26.93
N LEU A 613 -28.50 -5.71 -27.49
CA LEU A 613 -27.97 -4.40 -27.15
C LEU A 613 -28.42 -3.93 -25.76
N VAL A 614 -29.67 -4.16 -25.36
CA VAL A 614 -30.15 -3.88 -24.01
C VAL A 614 -29.29 -4.61 -22.96
N ASP A 615 -29.08 -5.90 -23.16
CA ASP A 615 -28.23 -6.73 -22.28
C ASP A 615 -26.78 -6.21 -22.24
N ALA A 616 -26.21 -5.94 -23.43
CA ALA A 616 -24.83 -5.51 -23.53
C ALA A 616 -24.58 -4.11 -22.90
N PHE A 617 -25.52 -3.16 -23.01
CA PHE A 617 -25.41 -1.85 -22.36
C PHE A 617 -25.49 -1.94 -20.83
N LEU A 618 -26.37 -2.80 -20.29
CA LEU A 618 -26.40 -3.06 -18.85
C LEU A 618 -25.05 -3.63 -18.38
N GLU A 619 -24.56 -4.67 -19.06
CA GLU A 619 -23.33 -5.35 -18.69
C GLU A 619 -22.10 -4.43 -18.86
N LEU A 620 -22.04 -3.62 -19.93
CA LEU A 620 -20.99 -2.64 -20.14
C LEU A 620 -20.97 -1.63 -19.01
N ARG A 621 -22.13 -1.04 -18.66
CA ARG A 621 -22.23 -0.07 -17.59
C ARG A 621 -21.73 -0.63 -16.26
N VAL A 622 -22.26 -1.79 -15.85
CA VAL A 622 -21.84 -2.43 -14.59
C VAL A 622 -20.36 -2.76 -14.62
N ALA A 623 -19.84 -3.35 -15.71
CA ALA A 623 -18.41 -3.63 -15.83
C ALA A 623 -17.55 -2.35 -15.71
N THR A 624 -17.99 -1.23 -16.31
CA THR A 624 -17.28 0.06 -16.24
C THR A 624 -17.23 0.59 -14.80
N VAL A 625 -18.35 0.50 -14.06
CA VAL A 625 -18.37 0.89 -12.63
C VAL A 625 -17.43 0.01 -11.80
N LEU A 626 -17.46 -1.32 -12.00
CA LEU A 626 -16.57 -2.23 -11.25
C LEU A 626 -15.09 -2.03 -11.58
N MET A 627 -14.77 -1.71 -12.83
CA MET A 627 -13.39 -1.51 -13.30
C MET A 627 -12.85 -0.11 -13.04
N HIS A 628 -13.68 0.86 -12.64
CA HIS A 628 -13.29 2.28 -12.52
C HIS A 628 -12.07 2.51 -11.63
N GLY A 629 -12.05 1.95 -10.43
CA GLY A 629 -10.87 2.08 -9.56
C GLY A 629 -9.64 1.30 -10.05
N ILE A 630 -9.82 0.30 -10.91
CA ILE A 630 -8.71 -0.53 -11.45
C ILE A 630 -8.04 0.19 -12.63
N VAL A 631 -8.85 0.65 -13.60
CA VAL A 631 -8.39 1.27 -14.86
C VAL A 631 -9.22 2.55 -15.14
N PRO A 632 -8.92 3.63 -14.38
CA PRO A 632 -9.79 4.81 -14.35
C PRO A 632 -9.92 5.49 -15.70
N ALA A 633 -8.81 5.76 -16.40
CA ALA A 633 -8.83 6.55 -17.63
C ALA A 633 -9.74 5.97 -18.73
N GLY A 634 -9.63 4.65 -18.98
CA GLY A 634 -10.51 4.01 -19.96
C GLY A 634 -11.96 3.92 -19.53
N CYS A 635 -12.23 3.76 -18.22
CA CYS A 635 -13.59 3.75 -17.68
C CYS A 635 -14.24 5.15 -17.75
N GLU A 636 -13.49 6.20 -17.43
CA GLU A 636 -13.95 7.60 -17.55
C GLU A 636 -14.25 7.94 -19.02
N LEU A 637 -13.42 7.45 -19.95
CA LEU A 637 -13.66 7.61 -21.38
C LEU A 637 -14.93 6.88 -21.86
N ILE A 638 -15.20 5.66 -21.33
CA ILE A 638 -16.46 4.96 -21.57
C ILE A 638 -17.65 5.75 -21.02
N CYS A 639 -17.55 6.25 -19.78
CA CYS A 639 -18.56 7.08 -19.14
C CYS A 639 -18.84 8.36 -19.98
N GLU A 640 -17.80 9.01 -20.49
CA GLU A 640 -17.93 10.15 -21.38
C GLU A 640 -18.75 9.82 -22.64
N HIS A 641 -18.59 8.63 -23.21
CA HIS A 641 -19.36 8.20 -24.38
C HIS A 641 -20.80 7.80 -24.07
N PHE A 642 -21.08 7.41 -22.80
CA PHE A 642 -22.45 7.30 -22.34
C PHE A 642 -23.15 8.66 -22.21
N ASP A 643 -22.41 9.77 -22.18
CA ASP A 643 -22.88 11.14 -21.98
C ASP A 643 -23.66 11.33 -20.66
N ILE A 644 -23.21 10.66 -19.61
CA ILE A 644 -23.76 10.70 -18.25
C ILE A 644 -22.71 11.33 -17.32
N ALA A 645 -23.14 12.18 -16.40
CA ALA A 645 -22.24 12.78 -15.43
C ALA A 645 -21.55 11.70 -14.58
N PRO A 646 -20.21 11.77 -14.35
CA PRO A 646 -19.47 10.76 -13.64
C PRO A 646 -20.04 10.41 -12.25
N GLU A 647 -20.53 11.44 -11.51
CA GLU A 647 -21.10 11.26 -10.17
C GLU A 647 -22.37 10.39 -10.19
N ALA A 648 -23.16 10.45 -11.27
CA ALA A 648 -24.34 9.59 -11.44
C ALA A 648 -23.96 8.23 -12.02
N PHE A 649 -23.02 8.19 -12.98
CA PHE A 649 -22.63 6.96 -13.67
C PHE A 649 -21.92 5.99 -12.76
N PHE A 650 -20.94 6.45 -11.98
CA PHE A 650 -20.12 5.61 -11.08
C PHE A 650 -20.74 5.38 -9.71
N SER A 651 -21.84 6.08 -9.37
CA SER A 651 -22.50 5.91 -8.08
C SER A 651 -22.96 4.47 -7.82
N TRP A 652 -22.53 3.91 -6.70
CA TRP A 652 -22.94 2.59 -6.25
C TRP A 652 -24.42 2.49 -5.79
N GLU A 653 -25.11 3.63 -5.67
CA GLU A 653 -26.56 3.66 -5.45
C GLU A 653 -27.29 3.09 -6.66
N HIS A 654 -26.74 3.29 -7.86
CA HIS A 654 -27.35 2.90 -9.12
C HIS A 654 -26.74 1.60 -9.72
N VAL A 655 -25.70 1.00 -9.11
CA VAL A 655 -24.99 -0.15 -9.71
C VAL A 655 -25.88 -1.35 -9.98
N LEU A 656 -26.90 -1.57 -9.13
CA LEU A 656 -27.87 -2.66 -9.24
C LEU A 656 -29.14 -2.29 -10.04
N ASN A 657 -29.24 -1.05 -10.52
CA ASN A 657 -30.38 -0.58 -11.29
C ASN A 657 -30.28 -1.06 -12.75
N SER A 658 -31.44 -1.20 -13.41
CA SER A 658 -31.46 -1.35 -14.88
C SER A 658 -30.94 -0.08 -15.57
N THR A 659 -30.59 -0.18 -16.83
CA THR A 659 -30.17 0.99 -17.62
C THR A 659 -31.31 1.98 -17.78
N ASP A 660 -32.55 1.50 -17.94
CA ASP A 660 -33.74 2.34 -18.00
C ASP A 660 -33.96 3.14 -16.69
N ALA A 661 -33.82 2.48 -15.53
CA ALA A 661 -33.93 3.13 -14.22
C ALA A 661 -32.84 4.19 -14.00
N LEU A 662 -31.64 3.97 -14.51
CA LEU A 662 -30.60 5.00 -14.49
C LEU A 662 -30.99 6.20 -15.35
N VAL A 663 -31.44 5.98 -16.58
CA VAL A 663 -31.90 7.06 -17.48
C VAL A 663 -33.05 7.85 -16.88
N GLU A 664 -34.02 7.18 -16.24
CA GLU A 664 -35.11 7.80 -15.51
C GLU A 664 -34.64 8.66 -14.34
N SER A 665 -33.58 8.23 -13.62
CA SER A 665 -32.99 9.02 -12.52
C SER A 665 -32.34 10.32 -12.99
N LEU A 666 -31.97 10.39 -14.28
CA LEU A 666 -31.50 11.63 -14.92
C LEU A 666 -32.64 12.57 -15.38
N GLY A 667 -33.90 12.18 -15.16
CA GLY A 667 -35.08 12.91 -15.61
C GLY A 667 -35.40 12.70 -17.08
N GLU A 668 -34.83 11.71 -17.73
CA GLU A 668 -35.05 11.39 -19.13
C GLU A 668 -35.93 10.15 -19.30
N LYS A 669 -36.49 9.98 -20.51
CA LYS A 669 -37.28 8.81 -20.84
C LYS A 669 -36.40 7.69 -21.38
N PRO A 670 -36.58 6.43 -20.99
CA PRO A 670 -35.88 5.29 -21.59
C PRO A 670 -35.93 5.30 -23.12
N GLY A 671 -34.83 5.01 -23.75
CA GLY A 671 -34.66 5.02 -25.21
C GLY A 671 -34.46 6.39 -25.85
N THR A 672 -34.41 7.47 -25.07
CA THR A 672 -34.16 8.82 -25.58
C THR A 672 -32.80 9.40 -25.23
N HIS A 673 -32.11 8.85 -24.25
CA HIS A 673 -30.77 9.28 -23.85
C HIS A 673 -29.74 8.97 -24.94
N ARG A 674 -29.11 10.01 -25.47
CA ARG A 674 -28.15 9.89 -26.56
C ARG A 674 -26.77 9.54 -26.04
N VAL A 675 -26.08 8.66 -26.76
CA VAL A 675 -24.66 8.39 -26.55
C VAL A 675 -23.81 9.22 -27.53
N LYS A 676 -22.59 9.54 -27.17
CA LYS A 676 -21.64 10.19 -28.09
C LYS A 676 -21.21 9.21 -29.17
N GLU A 677 -21.07 9.72 -30.39
CA GLU A 677 -20.62 8.95 -31.54
C GLU A 677 -19.17 8.46 -31.33
N LEU A 678 -18.92 7.19 -31.63
CA LEU A 678 -17.61 6.62 -31.54
C LEU A 678 -16.87 6.72 -32.88
N PRO A 679 -15.67 7.36 -32.93
CA PRO A 679 -14.86 7.39 -34.15
C PRO A 679 -14.50 6.00 -34.66
N PRO A 680 -14.29 5.81 -35.97
CA PRO A 680 -13.87 4.52 -36.52
C PRO A 680 -12.57 4.02 -35.90
N ARG A 681 -12.51 2.74 -35.53
CA ARG A 681 -11.33 2.07 -34.93
C ARG A 681 -10.89 2.69 -33.60
N PHE A 682 -11.83 3.19 -32.83
CA PHE A 682 -11.57 3.76 -31.51
C PHE A 682 -11.25 2.65 -30.49
N ASP A 683 -10.27 2.90 -29.64
CA ASP A 683 -9.90 2.06 -28.51
C ASP A 683 -9.96 2.86 -27.21
N PHE A 684 -10.69 2.36 -26.21
CA PHE A 684 -10.76 2.92 -24.86
C PHE A 684 -9.51 2.59 -24.07
N PHE A 685 -8.91 1.46 -24.36
CA PHE A 685 -7.69 0.96 -23.72
C PHE A 685 -6.62 0.72 -24.80
N SER A 686 -5.52 1.43 -24.71
CA SER A 686 -4.41 1.33 -25.66
C SER A 686 -3.57 0.06 -25.47
N TYR A 687 -2.94 -0.39 -26.56
CA TYR A 687 -2.00 -1.52 -26.54
C TYR A 687 -0.64 -1.14 -26.01
#